data_1ee909106eaf46e33bc1d04536528951
#
_entry.id   1ee909106eaf46e33bc1d04536528951
#
_cell.length_a   1.000
_cell.length_b   1.000
_cell.length_c   1.000
_cell.angle_alpha   90.00
_cell.angle_beta   90.00
_cell.angle_gamma   90.00
#
_symmetry.space_group_name_H-M   'P 1'
#
loop_
_entity.id
_entity.type
_entity.pdbx_description
1 polymer ?
#
loop_
_entity_poly.entity_id
_entity_poly.type
_entity_poly.pdbx_seq_one_letter_code
_entity_poly.pdbx_strand_id
1 'polypeptide(L)'
;MLWPGFIQGEATHPQIKDFEAKLLKARLVDLSQVRLLGGPLKKAQEVDAQYLLQLEPDRMLAYYRQRAGLPPKAEPYDGWDGGGRNLTGHLAGHYLSAVSLMYAATGDERFKERADYIVKELKEVQDKHGDGYLSALEGGREAFERLARGEIQSRAFDLNGLWSPWYTLHKTFAGLRDAYRYTGNKIALEIEVRFAEWVERTLANLTPAQIQHMLHTEFGGMNEVLVDLYADTGDQRWLDLSFKFEHDNFLRPLQRHQDNLAWKHANTQVPKLIGSADRFGYTGTAVDIIAASFFFDQVAQHHSFATGGHGKDEYFGPPDQLSDFIVGRTAETCNVYNMVKLARRLFEFFPDAHYADFQERALFNHILASLDPETGRMCYMVPVGQGVQHEYQNMFRSFTCCVGTGMESHALHGSGIYYQGENKLWVNLYVPSELNWEEMGAKLRMKTDFPEGEEAVLELSLSSPQKFTLLLRRPYWVEKGFVVLVNGERVFSDEKRRSQDKSPESSLYSQEIPGYPLSSSYVALERTWQDGDQIEIKLPKTLRLEPLPDNPRRAAILWGPLVLAGDLGPEIPRSRWTKRQASSEEIKLKPVPVFVAAHLPPSEWIKPVPGEPGHFRTVGVGREEDVDLYPFYRLHRRRYALYWDLFTPKEWEKEQQKILAERERLKKLEEATIAYIQPGEIQEDRNYNYQGENSFSLRVKERSGRGGRGWFSYDVAYEATQPAALVVTYYSGPTRRGVSRFKICIDGQLLKREEIKYSPPARFFDVEYALPAQLVEGKKKLTIRFEAEEGSEISVSYTHLTLPTN
;
A
#
# COMPACT_ATOMS: atom_id res chain seq x y z
N MET A 1 16.81 23.29 23.78
CA MET A 1 16.56 22.06 24.55
C MET A 1 17.73 21.14 24.29
N LEU A 2 18.35 20.62 25.34
CA LEU A 2 19.43 19.63 25.20
C LEU A 2 18.83 18.35 24.62
N TRP A 3 19.38 17.87 23.53
CA TRP A 3 19.07 16.57 22.93
C TRP A 3 19.39 15.49 23.97
N PRO A 4 18.47 14.60 24.35
CA PRO A 4 18.87 13.48 25.21
C PRO A 4 19.86 12.63 24.43
N GLY A 5 21.05 12.43 24.99
CA GLY A 5 22.05 11.52 24.41
C GLY A 5 21.46 10.10 24.38
N PHE A 6 21.03 9.64 23.22
CA PHE A 6 20.60 8.27 23.02
C PHE A 6 21.82 7.37 23.12
N ILE A 7 21.84 6.49 24.10
CA ILE A 7 22.73 5.34 24.06
C ILE A 7 22.12 4.38 23.02
N GLN A 8 22.58 4.45 21.77
CA GLN A 8 22.36 3.39 20.82
C GLN A 8 22.93 2.10 21.42
N GLY A 9 22.07 1.16 21.80
CA GLY A 9 22.50 -0.21 21.92
C GLY A 9 23.02 -0.62 20.53
N GLU A 10 24.24 -1.15 20.45
CA GLU A 10 24.74 -1.75 19.22
C GLU A 10 23.81 -2.88 18.84
N ALA A 11 22.79 -2.57 18.01
CA ALA A 11 21.72 -3.49 17.69
C ALA A 11 22.21 -4.67 16.87
N THR A 12 23.20 -4.48 16.01
CA THR A 12 23.72 -5.52 15.12
C THR A 12 25.00 -6.11 15.68
N HIS A 13 25.15 -7.45 15.65
CA HIS A 13 26.34 -8.15 16.08
C HIS A 13 27.59 -7.61 15.35
N PRO A 14 28.70 -7.29 16.06
CA PRO A 14 29.83 -6.58 15.47
C PRO A 14 30.39 -7.20 14.19
N GLN A 15 30.55 -8.53 14.14
CA GLN A 15 31.07 -9.20 12.93
C GLN A 15 30.16 -9.07 11.73
N ILE A 16 28.85 -9.07 11.92
CA ILE A 16 27.84 -8.92 10.85
C ILE A 16 27.82 -7.46 10.41
N LYS A 17 27.85 -6.52 11.35
CA LYS A 17 27.98 -5.08 11.06
C LYS A 17 29.21 -4.77 10.21
N ASP A 18 30.36 -5.36 10.56
CA ASP A 18 31.62 -5.20 9.81
C ASP A 18 31.55 -5.83 8.41
N PHE A 19 30.82 -6.94 8.27
CA PHE A 19 30.59 -7.57 6.98
C PHE A 19 29.64 -6.72 6.11
N GLU A 20 28.49 -6.34 6.63
CA GLU A 20 27.50 -5.51 5.97
C GLU A 20 28.11 -4.18 5.49
N ALA A 21 28.90 -3.53 6.34
CA ALA A 21 29.57 -2.27 6.00
C ALA A 21 30.43 -2.34 4.73
N LYS A 22 30.90 -3.53 4.34
CA LYS A 22 31.68 -3.72 3.09
C LYS A 22 30.79 -3.74 1.84
N LEU A 23 29.51 -4.10 2.01
CA LEU A 23 28.53 -4.17 0.93
C LEU A 23 27.80 -2.84 0.75
N LEU A 24 27.55 -2.13 1.84
CA LEU A 24 26.82 -0.86 1.82
C LEU A 24 27.64 0.22 1.11
N LYS A 25 27.00 0.92 0.18
CA LYS A 25 27.54 2.12 -0.48
C LYS A 25 27.00 3.40 0.16
N ALA A 26 25.81 3.30 0.74
CA ALA A 26 25.18 4.32 1.54
C ALA A 26 24.52 3.64 2.75
N ARG A 27 24.43 4.31 3.86
CA ARG A 27 23.71 3.83 5.06
C ARG A 27 22.56 4.76 5.35
N LEU A 28 21.40 4.20 5.58
CA LEU A 28 20.24 4.97 6.03
C LEU A 28 20.61 5.69 7.34
N VAL A 29 20.34 6.98 7.39
CA VAL A 29 20.52 7.72 8.66
C VAL A 29 19.45 7.26 9.64
N ASP A 30 19.87 7.00 10.88
CA ASP A 30 18.97 6.55 11.94
C ASP A 30 17.82 7.55 12.16
N LEU A 31 16.60 7.02 12.31
CA LEU A 31 15.40 7.82 12.48
C LEU A 31 15.48 8.77 13.68
N SER A 32 16.20 8.37 14.74
CA SER A 32 16.41 9.20 15.93
C SER A 32 17.24 10.45 15.66
N GLN A 33 18.03 10.47 14.60
CA GLN A 33 18.86 11.62 14.19
C GLN A 33 18.10 12.61 13.31
N VAL A 34 16.88 12.28 12.87
CA VAL A 34 16.08 13.12 11.97
C VAL A 34 14.81 13.61 12.67
N ARG A 35 14.56 14.91 12.60
CA ARG A 35 13.32 15.53 13.11
C ARG A 35 12.60 16.27 11.99
N LEU A 36 11.34 15.96 11.78
CA LEU A 36 10.48 16.73 10.89
C LEU A 36 10.12 18.09 11.53
N LEU A 37 10.22 19.16 10.75
CA LEU A 37 10.00 20.52 11.24
C LEU A 37 8.65 21.09 10.80
N GLY A 38 8.06 20.58 9.71
CA GLY A 38 6.81 21.10 9.16
C GLY A 38 6.35 20.34 7.92
N GLY A 39 5.39 20.91 7.20
CA GLY A 39 4.83 20.35 5.99
C GLY A 39 3.85 19.20 6.22
N PRO A 40 3.32 18.61 5.13
CA PRO A 40 2.27 17.60 5.22
C PRO A 40 2.72 16.29 5.90
N LEU A 41 3.98 15.89 5.76
CA LEU A 41 4.52 14.69 6.42
C LEU A 41 4.58 14.87 7.94
N LYS A 42 4.99 16.05 8.43
CA LYS A 42 4.96 16.36 9.87
C LYS A 42 3.54 16.35 10.42
N LYS A 43 2.60 16.93 9.68
CA LYS A 43 1.18 16.93 10.07
C LYS A 43 0.64 15.51 10.17
N ALA A 44 0.94 14.64 9.20
CA ALA A 44 0.52 13.24 9.23
C ALA A 44 1.13 12.49 10.43
N GLN A 45 2.41 12.71 10.72
CA GLN A 45 3.08 12.15 11.91
C GLN A 45 2.40 12.57 13.21
N GLU A 46 2.01 13.85 13.33
CA GLU A 46 1.33 14.37 14.54
C GLU A 46 -0.08 13.78 14.72
N VAL A 47 -0.81 13.62 13.62
CA VAL A 47 -2.15 13.00 13.64
C VAL A 47 -2.06 11.53 14.04
N ASP A 48 -1.09 10.80 13.49
CA ASP A 48 -0.84 9.42 13.86
C ASP A 48 -0.37 9.26 15.30
N ALA A 49 0.54 10.13 15.77
CA ALA A 49 0.98 10.16 17.16
C ALA A 49 -0.20 10.32 18.14
N GLN A 50 -1.17 11.18 17.80
CA GLN A 50 -2.39 11.33 18.59
C GLN A 50 -3.25 10.07 18.57
N TYR A 51 -3.38 9.41 17.41
CA TYR A 51 -4.12 8.17 17.30
C TYR A 51 -3.48 7.04 18.12
N LEU A 52 -2.16 6.86 18.03
CA LEU A 52 -1.43 5.88 18.83
C LEU A 52 -1.65 6.06 20.33
N LEU A 53 -1.71 7.30 20.81
CA LEU A 53 -1.96 7.58 22.24
C LEU A 53 -3.42 7.32 22.68
N GLN A 54 -4.37 7.20 21.78
CA GLN A 54 -5.76 6.86 22.09
C GLN A 54 -5.99 5.34 22.20
N LEU A 55 -5.11 4.54 21.61
CA LEU A 55 -5.22 3.09 21.67
C LEU A 55 -4.80 2.55 23.04
N GLU A 56 -5.46 1.50 23.48
CA GLU A 56 -5.29 0.89 24.80
C GLU A 56 -4.52 -0.44 24.68
N PRO A 57 -3.27 -0.52 25.16
CA PRO A 57 -2.47 -1.75 25.07
C PRO A 57 -3.13 -2.98 25.71
N ASP A 58 -3.80 -2.82 26.86
CA ASP A 58 -4.44 -3.95 27.55
C ASP A 58 -5.52 -4.62 26.70
N ARG A 59 -6.21 -3.87 25.85
CA ARG A 59 -7.19 -4.43 24.93
C ARG A 59 -6.55 -5.25 23.82
N MET A 60 -5.39 -4.81 23.28
CA MET A 60 -4.62 -5.57 22.28
C MET A 60 -4.02 -6.85 22.87
N LEU A 61 -3.65 -6.81 24.15
CA LEU A 61 -3.01 -7.91 24.86
C LEU A 61 -4.02 -8.89 25.48
N ALA A 62 -5.31 -8.59 25.45
CA ALA A 62 -6.33 -9.38 26.12
C ALA A 62 -6.32 -10.85 25.66
N TYR A 63 -6.29 -11.11 24.38
CA TYR A 63 -6.23 -12.47 23.84
C TYR A 63 -4.89 -13.16 24.09
N TYR A 64 -3.75 -12.45 24.07
CA TYR A 64 -2.45 -13.01 24.45
C TYR A 64 -2.51 -13.56 25.89
N ARG A 65 -3.05 -12.78 26.82
CA ARG A 65 -3.19 -13.19 28.21
C ARG A 65 -4.14 -14.38 28.35
N GLN A 66 -5.30 -14.34 27.68
CA GLN A 66 -6.27 -15.45 27.69
C GLN A 66 -5.67 -16.77 27.19
N ARG A 67 -4.90 -16.75 26.08
CA ARG A 67 -4.29 -17.96 25.52
C ARG A 67 -3.18 -18.54 26.42
N ALA A 68 -2.57 -17.70 27.26
CA ALA A 68 -1.62 -18.14 28.29
C ALA A 68 -2.29 -18.57 29.60
N GLY A 69 -3.61 -18.49 29.70
CA GLY A 69 -4.34 -18.78 30.95
C GLY A 69 -4.18 -17.68 32.01
N LEU A 70 -3.86 -16.47 31.60
CA LEU A 70 -3.83 -15.28 32.44
C LEU A 70 -5.14 -14.49 32.29
N PRO A 71 -5.65 -13.82 33.34
CA PRO A 71 -6.83 -12.98 33.21
C PRO A 71 -6.53 -11.78 32.31
N PRO A 72 -7.40 -11.44 31.36
CA PRO A 72 -7.27 -10.21 30.60
C PRO A 72 -7.44 -8.99 31.50
N LYS A 73 -6.79 -7.89 31.18
CA LYS A 73 -6.85 -6.64 31.94
C LYS A 73 -7.91 -5.67 31.38
N ALA A 74 -8.36 -5.90 30.16
CA ALA A 74 -9.42 -5.14 29.49
C ALA A 74 -10.20 -6.03 28.51
N GLU A 75 -11.38 -5.55 28.08
CA GLU A 75 -12.12 -6.16 26.99
C GLU A 75 -11.31 -6.05 25.67
N PRO A 76 -11.22 -7.13 24.88
CA PRO A 76 -10.43 -7.13 23.65
C PRO A 76 -10.99 -6.17 22.60
N TYR A 77 -10.20 -5.87 21.61
CA TYR A 77 -10.63 -5.22 20.39
C TYR A 77 -11.37 -6.19 19.47
N ASP A 78 -12.16 -5.62 18.54
CA ASP A 78 -12.90 -6.31 17.50
C ASP A 78 -12.17 -6.31 16.15
N GLY A 79 -12.91 -6.56 15.07
CA GLY A 79 -12.44 -6.50 13.69
C GLY A 79 -11.49 -7.63 13.37
N TRP A 80 -10.40 -7.32 12.66
CA TRP A 80 -9.42 -8.33 12.28
C TRP A 80 -8.54 -8.79 13.44
N ASP A 81 -8.50 -8.03 14.53
CA ASP A 81 -7.83 -8.43 15.78
C ASP A 81 -8.78 -9.13 16.78
N GLY A 82 -10.06 -9.30 16.41
CA GLY A 82 -11.07 -9.96 17.23
C GLY A 82 -10.83 -11.46 17.41
N GLY A 83 -11.67 -12.10 18.25
CA GLY A 83 -11.63 -13.56 18.49
C GLY A 83 -12.10 -14.38 17.28
N GLY A 84 -12.03 -15.71 17.40
CA GLY A 84 -12.36 -16.64 16.35
C GLY A 84 -11.27 -16.75 15.27
N ARG A 85 -11.68 -17.10 14.05
CA ARG A 85 -10.75 -17.18 12.91
C ARG A 85 -10.43 -15.79 12.38
N ASN A 86 -9.54 -15.08 13.06
CA ASN A 86 -9.05 -13.74 12.73
C ASN A 86 -7.52 -13.68 12.78
N LEU A 87 -6.96 -12.49 12.49
CA LEU A 87 -5.52 -12.22 12.62
C LEU A 87 -5.16 -11.78 14.04
N THR A 88 -5.86 -12.33 15.04
CA THR A 88 -5.78 -11.94 16.44
C THR A 88 -4.35 -11.84 16.95
N GLY A 89 -3.94 -10.67 17.40
CA GLY A 89 -2.57 -10.39 17.89
C GLY A 89 -1.69 -9.61 16.91
N HIS A 90 -2.06 -9.52 15.61
CA HIS A 90 -1.27 -8.74 14.67
C HIS A 90 -1.25 -7.25 15.02
N LEU A 91 -2.35 -6.74 15.58
CA LEU A 91 -2.45 -5.34 15.99
C LEU A 91 -1.42 -4.97 17.06
N ALA A 92 -1.23 -5.83 18.06
CA ALA A 92 -0.24 -5.60 19.12
C ALA A 92 1.18 -5.52 18.55
N GLY A 93 1.52 -6.37 17.57
CA GLY A 93 2.80 -6.33 16.87
C GLY A 93 3.01 -5.02 16.09
N HIS A 94 2.06 -4.65 15.24
CA HIS A 94 2.08 -3.38 14.51
C HIS A 94 2.17 -2.17 15.44
N TYR A 95 1.37 -2.17 16.51
CA TYR A 95 1.36 -1.08 17.46
C TYR A 95 2.70 -0.96 18.21
N LEU A 96 3.32 -2.08 18.60
CA LEU A 96 4.62 -2.09 19.24
C LEU A 96 5.71 -1.53 18.31
N SER A 97 5.69 -1.90 17.01
CA SER A 97 6.54 -1.26 16.00
C SER A 97 6.27 0.24 15.91
N ALA A 98 5.00 0.63 15.75
CA ALA A 98 4.61 2.03 15.55
C ALA A 98 5.02 2.94 16.72
N VAL A 99 4.81 2.53 17.98
CA VAL A 99 5.21 3.33 19.15
C VAL A 99 6.73 3.39 19.31
N SER A 100 7.44 2.31 18.97
CA SER A 100 8.91 2.30 19.00
C SER A 100 9.50 3.24 17.94
N LEU A 101 8.97 3.21 16.73
CA LEU A 101 9.33 4.11 15.64
C LEU A 101 8.95 5.57 15.94
N MET A 102 7.77 5.80 16.53
CA MET A 102 7.32 7.15 16.91
C MET A 102 8.20 7.75 18.01
N TYR A 103 8.65 6.93 18.98
CA TYR A 103 9.64 7.36 19.95
C TYR A 103 10.94 7.79 19.27
N ALA A 104 11.50 6.95 18.39
CA ALA A 104 12.70 7.30 17.63
C ALA A 104 12.51 8.60 16.84
N ALA A 105 11.38 8.74 16.11
CA ALA A 105 11.09 9.90 15.27
C ALA A 105 10.87 11.21 16.03
N THR A 106 10.37 11.14 17.26
CA THR A 106 9.94 12.35 18.01
C THR A 106 10.72 12.59 19.30
N GLY A 107 11.25 11.55 19.94
CA GLY A 107 11.82 11.59 21.28
C GLY A 107 10.78 11.73 22.40
N ASP A 108 9.51 11.47 22.12
CA ASP A 108 8.43 11.55 23.11
C ASP A 108 8.40 10.28 23.97
N GLU A 109 8.79 10.39 25.21
CA GLU A 109 8.91 9.28 26.17
C GLU A 109 7.61 8.48 26.36
N ARG A 110 6.45 9.08 26.14
CA ARG A 110 5.17 8.38 26.27
C ARG A 110 5.06 7.17 25.35
N PHE A 111 5.71 7.20 24.20
CA PHE A 111 5.75 6.07 23.26
C PHE A 111 6.67 4.97 23.74
N LYS A 112 7.83 5.33 24.29
CA LYS A 112 8.75 4.37 24.93
C LYS A 112 8.11 3.68 26.12
N GLU A 113 7.42 4.41 26.99
CA GLU A 113 6.71 3.86 28.14
C GLU A 113 5.66 2.82 27.69
N ARG A 114 4.95 3.06 26.58
CA ARG A 114 4.00 2.11 26.00
C ARG A 114 4.69 0.87 25.43
N ALA A 115 5.80 1.04 24.73
CA ALA A 115 6.59 -0.09 24.22
C ALA A 115 7.11 -0.95 25.38
N ASP A 116 7.69 -0.35 26.40
CA ASP A 116 8.20 -1.04 27.59
C ASP A 116 7.09 -1.79 28.34
N TYR A 117 5.90 -1.18 28.43
CA TYR A 117 4.74 -1.83 29.04
C TYR A 117 4.32 -3.08 28.27
N ILE A 118 4.17 -2.98 26.93
CA ILE A 118 3.77 -4.11 26.08
C ILE A 118 4.80 -5.24 26.16
N VAL A 119 6.10 -4.91 26.08
CA VAL A 119 7.18 -5.90 26.18
C VAL A 119 7.11 -6.64 27.51
N LYS A 120 6.90 -5.92 28.62
CA LYS A 120 6.73 -6.54 29.95
C LYS A 120 5.54 -7.51 29.98
N GLU A 121 4.40 -7.13 29.42
CA GLU A 121 3.21 -7.97 29.37
C GLU A 121 3.43 -9.22 28.49
N LEU A 122 4.05 -9.06 27.31
CA LEU A 122 4.40 -10.18 26.43
C LEU A 122 5.39 -11.14 27.09
N LYS A 123 6.33 -10.63 27.91
CA LYS A 123 7.23 -11.46 28.72
C LYS A 123 6.47 -12.33 29.72
N GLU A 124 5.51 -11.75 30.44
CA GLU A 124 4.65 -12.50 31.38
C GLU A 124 3.85 -13.60 30.66
N VAL A 125 3.30 -13.28 29.49
CA VAL A 125 2.57 -14.24 28.65
C VAL A 125 3.47 -15.38 28.19
N GLN A 126 4.67 -15.07 27.66
CA GLN A 126 5.61 -16.08 27.17
C GLN A 126 6.14 -16.96 28.31
N ASP A 127 6.43 -16.37 29.48
CA ASP A 127 6.88 -17.12 30.66
C ASP A 127 5.78 -18.06 31.16
N LYS A 128 4.52 -17.65 31.08
CA LYS A 128 3.41 -18.50 31.46
C LYS A 128 3.19 -19.67 30.49
N HIS A 129 3.46 -19.49 29.21
CA HIS A 129 3.49 -20.61 28.25
C HIS A 129 4.65 -21.59 28.51
N GLY A 130 5.80 -21.08 28.92
CA GLY A 130 6.95 -21.86 29.40
C GLY A 130 7.90 -22.39 28.33
N ASP A 131 7.45 -22.51 27.09
CA ASP A 131 8.17 -23.13 25.97
C ASP A 131 8.60 -22.13 24.86
N GLY A 132 8.45 -20.84 25.08
CA GLY A 132 8.80 -19.78 24.12
C GLY A 132 7.67 -19.41 23.16
N TYR A 133 6.57 -20.16 23.12
CA TYR A 133 5.38 -19.80 22.31
C TYR A 133 4.81 -18.45 22.73
N LEU A 134 4.43 -17.65 21.74
CA LEU A 134 3.84 -16.34 21.96
C LEU A 134 2.82 -16.01 20.85
N SER A 135 1.54 -16.11 21.14
CA SER A 135 0.48 -15.83 20.17
C SER A 135 -0.88 -15.58 20.84
N ALA A 136 -1.71 -14.77 20.20
CA ALA A 136 -3.09 -14.51 20.56
C ALA A 136 -4.11 -15.33 19.75
N LEU A 137 -3.65 -16.11 18.75
CA LEU A 137 -4.50 -16.88 17.83
C LEU A 137 -5.32 -17.94 18.57
N GLU A 138 -6.60 -18.00 18.28
CA GLU A 138 -7.48 -19.06 18.76
C GLU A 138 -7.16 -20.39 18.07
N GLY A 139 -6.92 -21.45 18.85
CA GLY A 139 -6.45 -22.75 18.31
C GLY A 139 -5.03 -22.72 17.76
N GLY A 140 -4.28 -21.62 17.98
CA GLY A 140 -2.93 -21.45 17.43
C GLY A 140 -1.98 -22.55 17.82
N ARG A 141 -1.92 -22.90 19.12
CA ARG A 141 -1.03 -23.96 19.63
C ARG A 141 -1.31 -25.31 18.96
N GLU A 142 -2.56 -25.72 18.90
CA GLU A 142 -2.95 -26.98 18.26
C GLU A 142 -2.62 -27.01 16.77
N ALA A 143 -2.87 -25.93 16.03
CA ALA A 143 -2.57 -25.85 14.61
C ALA A 143 -1.06 -25.97 14.33
N PHE A 144 -0.20 -25.36 15.16
CA PHE A 144 1.24 -25.45 15.05
C PHE A 144 1.79 -26.80 15.53
N GLU A 145 1.19 -27.44 16.52
CA GLU A 145 1.52 -28.83 16.91
C GLU A 145 1.19 -29.82 15.79
N ARG A 146 0.08 -29.63 15.08
CA ARG A 146 -0.25 -30.41 13.87
C ARG A 146 0.79 -30.16 12.80
N LEU A 147 1.17 -28.91 12.56
CA LEU A 147 2.24 -28.56 11.62
C LEU A 147 3.54 -29.28 11.98
N ALA A 148 3.97 -29.26 13.23
CA ALA A 148 5.19 -29.91 13.70
C ALA A 148 5.19 -31.44 13.49
N ARG A 149 4.01 -32.06 13.46
CA ARG A 149 3.84 -33.49 13.10
C ARG A 149 3.76 -33.74 11.58
N GLY A 150 3.86 -32.67 10.75
CA GLY A 150 3.75 -32.78 9.29
C GLY A 150 2.31 -32.87 8.77
N GLU A 151 1.31 -32.60 9.60
CA GLU A 151 -0.11 -32.51 9.22
C GLU A 151 -0.39 -31.12 8.68
N ILE A 152 -0.20 -30.93 7.38
CA ILE A 152 -0.21 -29.61 6.74
C ILE A 152 -1.39 -29.50 5.79
N GLN A 153 -2.32 -28.58 6.10
CA GLN A 153 -3.35 -28.08 5.20
C GLN A 153 -3.06 -26.59 4.93
N SER A 154 -2.56 -26.30 3.75
CA SER A 154 -2.14 -24.95 3.37
C SER A 154 -2.81 -24.49 2.10
N ARG A 155 -3.32 -23.24 2.12
CA ARG A 155 -3.87 -22.50 0.98
C ARG A 155 -3.43 -21.04 1.12
N ALA A 156 -3.75 -20.18 0.17
CA ALA A 156 -3.29 -18.79 0.12
C ALA A 156 -3.31 -18.02 1.47
N PHE A 157 -4.37 -18.14 2.25
CA PHE A 157 -4.55 -17.46 3.54
C PHE A 157 -4.95 -18.42 4.67
N ASP A 158 -4.78 -19.71 4.49
CA ASP A 158 -5.17 -20.70 5.49
C ASP A 158 -4.03 -21.68 5.73
N LEU A 159 -3.69 -21.86 7.01
CA LEU A 159 -2.82 -22.93 7.48
C LEU A 159 -3.50 -23.65 8.65
N ASN A 160 -3.84 -24.91 8.44
CA ASN A 160 -4.49 -25.77 9.43
C ASN A 160 -5.78 -25.17 10.05
N GLY A 161 -6.55 -24.38 9.26
CA GLY A 161 -7.78 -23.73 9.67
C GLY A 161 -7.59 -22.32 10.23
N LEU A 162 -6.38 -21.84 10.42
CA LEU A 162 -6.08 -20.48 10.85
C LEU A 162 -5.89 -19.54 9.67
N TRP A 163 -6.33 -18.31 9.81
CA TRP A 163 -6.11 -17.26 8.82
C TRP A 163 -4.71 -16.68 8.98
N SER A 164 -3.84 -16.88 7.97
CA SER A 164 -2.47 -16.33 7.85
C SER A 164 -1.67 -16.30 9.18
N PRO A 165 -1.54 -17.46 9.89
CA PRO A 165 -0.97 -17.44 11.24
C PRO A 165 0.48 -16.99 11.27
N TRP A 166 1.30 -17.35 10.27
CA TRP A 166 2.69 -16.89 10.20
C TRP A 166 2.81 -15.37 10.03
N TYR A 167 1.89 -14.74 9.26
CA TYR A 167 1.82 -13.28 9.18
C TYR A 167 1.58 -12.66 10.56
N THR A 168 0.64 -13.21 11.33
CA THR A 168 0.35 -12.70 12.68
C THR A 168 1.57 -12.80 13.59
N LEU A 169 2.27 -13.96 13.58
CA LEU A 169 3.51 -14.12 14.36
C LEU A 169 4.61 -13.19 13.87
N HIS A 170 4.76 -13.00 12.56
CA HIS A 170 5.71 -12.05 11.99
C HIS A 170 5.54 -10.65 12.59
N LYS A 171 4.30 -10.17 12.75
CA LYS A 171 4.08 -8.83 13.32
C LYS A 171 4.52 -8.74 14.78
N THR A 172 4.36 -9.81 15.55
CA THR A 172 4.88 -9.88 16.92
C THR A 172 6.41 -9.83 16.95
N PHE A 173 7.09 -10.58 16.07
CA PHE A 173 8.54 -10.51 15.90
C PHE A 173 9.01 -9.10 15.55
N ALA A 174 8.42 -8.50 14.51
CA ALA A 174 8.77 -7.16 14.05
C ALA A 174 8.62 -6.12 15.17
N GLY A 175 7.51 -6.17 15.92
CA GLY A 175 7.29 -5.27 17.06
C GLY A 175 8.32 -5.44 18.18
N LEU A 176 8.70 -6.68 18.50
CA LEU A 176 9.74 -6.96 19.51
C LEU A 176 11.11 -6.42 19.05
N ARG A 177 11.47 -6.65 17.80
CA ARG A 177 12.71 -6.12 17.24
C ARG A 177 12.76 -4.60 17.25
N ASP A 178 11.68 -3.92 16.85
CA ASP A 178 11.61 -2.48 16.84
C ASP A 178 11.69 -1.91 18.28
N ALA A 179 11.07 -2.57 19.25
CA ALA A 179 11.22 -2.21 20.65
C ALA A 179 12.67 -2.35 21.12
N TYR A 180 13.37 -3.42 20.75
CA TYR A 180 14.78 -3.60 21.04
C TYR A 180 15.64 -2.49 20.42
N ARG A 181 15.48 -2.26 19.11
CA ARG A 181 16.33 -1.34 18.33
C ARG A 181 16.09 0.13 18.66
N TYR A 182 14.85 0.55 18.75
CA TYR A 182 14.50 1.97 18.85
C TYR A 182 14.29 2.46 20.28
N THR A 183 13.95 1.57 21.21
CA THR A 183 13.80 1.95 22.63
C THR A 183 14.90 1.43 23.54
N GLY A 184 15.78 0.56 23.01
CA GLY A 184 16.85 -0.08 23.78
C GLY A 184 16.36 -1.17 24.75
N ASN A 185 15.13 -1.69 24.56
CA ASN A 185 14.52 -2.67 25.45
C ASN A 185 15.11 -4.07 25.22
N LYS A 186 16.06 -4.48 26.05
CA LYS A 186 16.74 -5.79 25.92
C LYS A 186 15.83 -6.99 26.22
N ILE A 187 14.76 -6.80 26.99
CA ILE A 187 13.78 -7.86 27.27
C ILE A 187 13.05 -8.25 25.99
N ALA A 188 12.83 -7.31 25.08
CA ALA A 188 12.22 -7.59 23.78
C ALA A 188 13.05 -8.60 22.98
N LEU A 189 14.37 -8.43 22.90
CA LEU A 189 15.28 -9.39 22.26
C LEU A 189 15.26 -10.77 22.95
N GLU A 190 15.21 -10.82 24.30
CA GLU A 190 15.09 -12.10 25.02
C GLU A 190 13.81 -12.85 24.66
N ILE A 191 12.69 -12.13 24.56
CA ILE A 191 11.40 -12.72 24.13
C ILE A 191 11.51 -13.22 22.70
N GLU A 192 12.09 -12.43 21.81
CA GLU A 192 12.23 -12.73 20.40
C GLU A 192 13.08 -14.00 20.17
N VAL A 193 14.22 -14.11 20.85
CA VAL A 193 15.08 -15.31 20.80
C VAL A 193 14.32 -16.55 21.24
N ARG A 194 13.63 -16.53 22.37
CA ARG A 194 12.83 -17.67 22.85
C ARG A 194 11.69 -18.02 21.92
N PHE A 195 11.10 -17.01 21.27
CA PHE A 195 10.05 -17.21 20.27
C PHE A 195 10.62 -17.86 19.00
N ALA A 196 11.79 -17.45 18.53
CA ALA A 196 12.50 -18.07 17.41
C ALA A 196 12.91 -19.51 17.71
N GLU A 197 13.33 -19.82 18.93
CA GLU A 197 13.59 -21.20 19.38
C GLU A 197 12.33 -22.08 19.30
N TRP A 198 11.18 -21.52 19.62
CA TRP A 198 9.92 -22.24 19.46
C TRP A 198 9.60 -22.48 17.98
N VAL A 199 9.81 -21.51 17.08
CA VAL A 199 9.65 -21.66 15.62
C VAL A 199 10.60 -22.75 15.10
N GLU A 200 11.88 -22.71 15.52
CA GLU A 200 12.89 -23.70 15.13
C GLU A 200 12.43 -25.11 15.48
N ARG A 201 11.98 -25.35 16.73
CA ARG A 201 11.46 -26.66 17.16
C ARG A 201 10.22 -27.08 16.37
N THR A 202 9.32 -26.15 16.07
CA THR A 202 8.09 -26.41 15.30
C THR A 202 8.41 -26.90 13.88
N LEU A 203 9.47 -26.36 13.26
CA LEU A 203 9.86 -26.69 11.88
C LEU A 203 10.98 -27.75 11.79
N ALA A 204 11.51 -28.26 12.92
CA ALA A 204 12.71 -29.10 12.96
C ALA A 204 12.57 -30.39 12.13
N ASN A 205 11.43 -31.04 12.21
CA ASN A 205 11.20 -32.36 11.59
C ASN A 205 10.52 -32.29 10.22
N LEU A 206 10.23 -31.11 9.69
CA LEU A 206 9.60 -30.97 8.38
C LEU A 206 10.59 -31.16 7.24
N THR A 207 10.18 -31.98 6.28
CA THR A 207 10.94 -32.16 5.02
C THR A 207 10.89 -30.88 4.17
N PRO A 208 11.85 -30.68 3.24
CA PRO A 208 11.79 -29.56 2.32
C PRO A 208 10.47 -29.44 1.55
N ALA A 209 9.86 -30.55 1.15
CA ALA A 209 8.57 -30.55 0.46
C ALA A 209 7.42 -30.08 1.37
N GLN A 210 7.44 -30.46 2.64
CA GLN A 210 6.47 -29.99 3.64
C GLN A 210 6.64 -28.52 3.94
N ILE A 211 7.87 -28.03 4.03
CA ILE A 211 8.15 -26.59 4.16
C ILE A 211 7.57 -25.84 2.96
N GLN A 212 7.87 -26.24 1.72
CA GLN A 212 7.31 -25.57 0.54
C GLN A 212 5.78 -25.65 0.49
N HIS A 213 5.16 -26.73 0.96
CA HIS A 213 3.71 -26.83 1.08
C HIS A 213 3.17 -25.85 2.14
N MET A 214 3.80 -25.72 3.30
CA MET A 214 3.46 -24.74 4.32
C MET A 214 3.50 -23.31 3.75
N LEU A 215 4.50 -22.98 2.94
CA LEU A 215 4.70 -21.65 2.35
C LEU A 215 3.68 -21.26 1.26
N HIS A 216 2.74 -22.14 0.91
CA HIS A 216 1.59 -21.75 0.08
C HIS A 216 0.65 -20.79 0.79
N THR A 217 0.66 -20.76 2.14
CA THR A 217 -0.05 -19.74 2.90
C THR A 217 0.79 -18.46 3.01
N GLU A 218 0.11 -17.35 3.26
CA GLU A 218 0.76 -16.08 3.60
C GLU A 218 1.57 -16.23 4.89
N PHE A 219 2.82 -15.75 4.86
CA PHE A 219 3.72 -15.81 6.01
C PHE A 219 4.39 -14.47 6.36
N GLY A 220 3.92 -13.38 5.73
CA GLY A 220 4.50 -12.05 5.96
C GLY A 220 5.99 -12.00 5.65
N GLY A 221 6.74 -11.31 6.49
CA GLY A 221 8.21 -11.21 6.45
C GLY A 221 8.90 -12.14 7.46
N MET A 222 8.44 -13.39 7.63
CA MET A 222 9.12 -14.33 8.54
C MET A 222 10.59 -14.55 8.18
N ASN A 223 10.96 -14.52 6.90
CA ASN A 223 12.35 -14.55 6.46
C ASN A 223 13.11 -13.27 6.83
N GLU A 224 12.46 -12.12 6.83
CA GLU A 224 13.02 -10.82 7.24
C GLU A 224 13.36 -10.86 8.75
N VAL A 225 12.37 -11.07 9.62
CA VAL A 225 12.59 -10.98 11.08
C VAL A 225 13.57 -12.02 11.61
N LEU A 226 13.69 -13.19 10.97
CA LEU A 226 14.65 -14.21 11.37
C LEU A 226 16.07 -13.88 10.92
N VAL A 227 16.26 -13.34 9.71
CA VAL A 227 17.59 -12.88 9.30
C VAL A 227 18.02 -11.64 10.06
N ASP A 228 17.07 -10.82 10.47
CA ASP A 228 17.29 -9.68 11.33
C ASP A 228 17.72 -10.11 12.74
N LEU A 229 17.09 -11.15 13.28
CA LEU A 229 17.50 -11.74 14.56
C LEU A 229 18.92 -12.34 14.48
N TYR A 230 19.31 -12.91 13.33
CA TYR A 230 20.70 -13.28 13.08
C TYR A 230 21.62 -12.07 13.15
N ALA A 231 21.22 -10.96 12.50
CA ALA A 231 22.02 -9.73 12.54
C ALA A 231 22.19 -9.18 13.97
N ASP A 232 21.15 -9.25 14.79
CA ASP A 232 21.14 -8.70 16.15
C ASP A 232 21.91 -9.58 17.16
N THR A 233 21.95 -10.92 16.94
CA THR A 233 22.55 -11.88 17.88
C THR A 233 23.85 -12.51 17.42
N GLY A 234 24.11 -12.59 16.13
CA GLY A 234 25.22 -13.37 15.55
C GLY A 234 24.99 -14.88 15.55
N ASP A 235 23.83 -15.37 15.98
CA ASP A 235 23.53 -16.79 16.06
C ASP A 235 23.09 -17.36 14.71
N GLN A 236 23.94 -18.18 14.11
CA GLN A 236 23.73 -18.81 12.79
C GLN A 236 22.40 -19.56 12.66
N ARG A 237 21.85 -20.09 13.76
CA ARG A 237 20.57 -20.80 13.76
C ARG A 237 19.44 -19.97 13.14
N TRP A 238 19.44 -18.67 13.39
CA TRP A 238 18.38 -17.76 12.89
C TRP A 238 18.50 -17.52 11.39
N LEU A 239 19.71 -17.42 10.88
CA LEU A 239 19.93 -17.38 9.43
C LEU A 239 19.45 -18.68 8.77
N ASP A 240 19.83 -19.85 9.30
CA ASP A 240 19.40 -21.15 8.78
C ASP A 240 17.88 -21.29 8.84
N LEU A 241 17.25 -20.78 9.91
CA LEU A 241 15.80 -20.77 10.06
C LEU A 241 15.12 -19.85 9.05
N SER A 242 15.72 -18.71 8.72
CA SER A 242 15.19 -17.77 7.72
C SER A 242 15.07 -18.43 6.33
N PHE A 243 15.98 -19.32 5.97
CA PHE A 243 15.92 -20.08 4.72
C PHE A 243 14.76 -21.07 4.66
N LYS A 244 14.20 -21.51 5.80
CA LYS A 244 12.96 -22.31 5.80
C LYS A 244 11.73 -21.51 5.33
N PHE A 245 11.83 -20.19 5.30
CA PHE A 245 10.79 -19.30 4.74
C PHE A 245 11.13 -18.79 3.33
N GLU A 246 11.99 -19.51 2.61
CA GLU A 246 12.27 -19.24 1.19
C GLU A 246 11.23 -19.95 0.30
N HIS A 247 10.35 -19.17 -0.34
CA HIS A 247 9.28 -19.65 -1.19
C HIS A 247 9.78 -19.86 -2.63
N ASP A 248 10.29 -21.03 -2.94
CA ASP A 248 10.95 -21.39 -4.20
C ASP A 248 10.13 -21.04 -5.45
N ASN A 249 8.83 -21.36 -5.46
CA ASN A 249 7.95 -21.12 -6.61
C ASN A 249 7.76 -19.63 -6.94
N PHE A 250 8.06 -18.77 -5.96
CA PHE A 250 7.99 -17.34 -6.15
C PHE A 250 9.36 -16.72 -6.42
N LEU A 251 10.38 -17.07 -5.61
CA LEU A 251 11.69 -16.40 -5.66
C LEU A 251 12.56 -16.87 -6.83
N ARG A 252 12.54 -18.17 -7.17
CA ARG A 252 13.41 -18.71 -8.25
C ARG A 252 13.16 -18.10 -9.63
N PRO A 253 11.92 -17.78 -10.08
CA PRO A 253 11.72 -17.04 -11.31
C PRO A 253 12.35 -15.64 -11.26
N LEU A 254 12.19 -14.91 -10.13
CA LEU A 254 12.76 -13.58 -9.97
C LEU A 254 14.29 -13.58 -9.99
N GLN A 255 14.94 -14.59 -9.40
CA GLN A 255 16.38 -14.83 -9.48
C GLN A 255 16.89 -15.08 -10.92
N ARG A 256 15.98 -15.37 -11.85
CA ARG A 256 16.25 -15.57 -13.28
C ARG A 256 15.72 -14.43 -14.15
N HIS A 257 15.38 -13.31 -13.55
CA HIS A 257 14.77 -12.14 -14.21
C HIS A 257 13.47 -12.50 -14.98
N GLN A 258 12.63 -13.32 -14.38
CA GLN A 258 11.33 -13.69 -14.94
C GLN A 258 10.22 -13.10 -14.08
N ASP A 259 9.45 -12.19 -14.64
CA ASP A 259 8.24 -11.68 -14.01
C ASP A 259 7.19 -12.78 -13.89
N ASN A 260 6.85 -13.11 -12.66
CA ASN A 260 5.81 -14.09 -12.33
C ASN A 260 4.74 -13.48 -11.42
N LEU A 261 4.58 -12.16 -11.44
CA LEU A 261 3.74 -11.42 -10.49
C LEU A 261 2.25 -11.49 -10.83
N ALA A 262 1.91 -11.53 -12.13
CA ALA A 262 0.52 -11.52 -12.56
C ALA A 262 -0.36 -12.51 -11.76
N TRP A 263 -1.47 -11.99 -11.23
CA TRP A 263 -2.47 -12.72 -10.45
C TRP A 263 -2.00 -13.24 -9.09
N LYS A 264 -0.86 -12.79 -8.61
CA LYS A 264 -0.45 -13.04 -7.23
C LYS A 264 -0.95 -11.90 -6.33
N HIS A 265 -1.32 -12.26 -5.12
CA HIS A 265 -1.64 -11.28 -4.09
C HIS A 265 -0.39 -10.46 -3.76
N ALA A 266 -0.46 -9.14 -3.97
CA ALA A 266 0.73 -8.30 -4.01
C ALA A 266 1.41 -8.20 -2.63
N ASN A 267 0.65 -7.87 -1.60
CA ASN A 267 1.20 -7.67 -0.26
C ASN A 267 1.84 -8.93 0.34
N THR A 268 1.40 -10.14 -0.05
CA THR A 268 2.05 -11.39 0.39
C THR A 268 3.43 -11.60 -0.25
N GLN A 269 3.78 -10.84 -1.29
CA GLN A 269 5.05 -11.03 -1.99
C GLN A 269 6.12 -10.04 -1.53
N VAL A 270 5.80 -8.76 -1.38
CA VAL A 270 6.81 -7.72 -1.11
C VAL A 270 7.67 -8.02 0.12
N PRO A 271 7.14 -8.45 1.29
CA PRO A 271 7.95 -8.73 2.47
C PRO A 271 9.02 -9.81 2.26
N LYS A 272 8.77 -10.77 1.37
CA LYS A 272 9.75 -11.83 1.03
C LYS A 272 11.04 -11.25 0.46
N LEU A 273 10.91 -10.19 -0.35
CA LEU A 273 12.04 -9.54 -1.00
C LEU A 273 12.78 -8.57 -0.07
N ILE A 274 12.09 -8.03 0.95
CA ILE A 274 12.76 -7.28 2.02
C ILE A 274 13.72 -8.23 2.75
N GLY A 275 13.22 -9.39 3.21
CA GLY A 275 14.07 -10.39 3.86
C GLY A 275 15.19 -10.95 2.97
N SER A 276 14.97 -11.03 1.63
CA SER A 276 16.05 -11.35 0.69
C SER A 276 17.12 -10.25 0.65
N ALA A 277 16.71 -8.98 0.57
CA ALA A 277 17.65 -7.85 0.55
C ALA A 277 18.47 -7.77 1.86
N ASP A 278 17.84 -7.99 3.02
CA ASP A 278 18.53 -8.03 4.31
C ASP A 278 19.52 -9.20 4.38
N ARG A 279 19.10 -10.38 3.93
CA ARG A 279 19.98 -11.56 3.90
C ARG A 279 21.21 -11.34 3.01
N PHE A 280 21.04 -10.65 1.87
CA PHE A 280 22.20 -10.22 1.08
C PHE A 280 23.13 -9.32 1.89
N GLY A 281 22.60 -8.33 2.60
CA GLY A 281 23.40 -7.42 3.43
C GLY A 281 24.25 -8.15 4.47
N TYR A 282 23.72 -9.21 5.06
CA TYR A 282 24.39 -9.95 6.13
C TYR A 282 25.22 -11.14 5.64
N THR A 283 25.02 -11.63 4.42
CA THR A 283 25.68 -12.85 3.92
C THR A 283 26.39 -12.70 2.57
N GLY A 284 26.04 -11.67 1.79
CA GLY A 284 26.55 -11.50 0.42
C GLY A 284 25.94 -12.46 -0.61
N THR A 285 24.82 -13.12 -0.30
CA THR A 285 24.17 -14.10 -1.18
C THR A 285 23.57 -13.42 -2.43
N ALA A 286 24.27 -13.51 -3.56
CA ALA A 286 23.96 -12.75 -4.77
C ALA A 286 22.55 -12.99 -5.35
N VAL A 287 22.00 -14.22 -5.25
CA VAL A 287 20.67 -14.52 -5.77
C VAL A 287 19.56 -13.77 -5.03
N ASP A 288 19.79 -13.39 -3.78
CA ASP A 288 18.86 -12.66 -2.95
C ASP A 288 18.69 -11.21 -3.46
N ILE A 289 19.83 -10.53 -3.69
CA ILE A 289 19.77 -9.15 -4.17
C ILE A 289 19.31 -9.07 -5.64
N ILE A 290 19.61 -10.07 -6.47
CA ILE A 290 19.11 -10.18 -7.83
C ILE A 290 17.57 -10.26 -7.81
N ALA A 291 17.00 -11.13 -6.98
CA ALA A 291 15.56 -11.26 -6.86
C ALA A 291 14.90 -9.97 -6.34
N ALA A 292 15.48 -9.36 -5.30
CA ALA A 292 14.95 -8.15 -4.67
C ALA A 292 14.98 -6.95 -5.62
N SER A 293 16.10 -6.71 -6.30
CA SER A 293 16.23 -5.60 -7.25
C SER A 293 15.33 -5.78 -8.47
N PHE A 294 15.33 -6.98 -9.07
CA PHE A 294 14.47 -7.27 -10.22
C PHE A 294 12.98 -7.12 -9.87
N PHE A 295 12.56 -7.66 -8.73
CA PHE A 295 11.18 -7.49 -8.27
C PHE A 295 10.81 -6.02 -8.09
N PHE A 296 11.68 -5.24 -7.42
CA PHE A 296 11.44 -3.82 -7.23
C PHE A 296 11.22 -3.10 -8.56
N ASP A 297 12.11 -3.33 -9.52
CA ASP A 297 12.03 -2.71 -10.84
C ASP A 297 10.74 -3.10 -11.58
N GLN A 298 10.37 -4.40 -11.53
CA GLN A 298 9.12 -4.85 -12.14
C GLN A 298 7.91 -4.15 -11.52
N VAL A 299 7.82 -4.11 -10.19
CA VAL A 299 6.68 -3.47 -9.52
C VAL A 299 6.65 -1.97 -9.79
N ALA A 300 7.79 -1.28 -9.64
CA ALA A 300 7.85 0.17 -9.78
C ALA A 300 7.57 0.65 -11.21
N GLN A 301 8.05 -0.10 -12.22
CA GLN A 301 8.02 0.33 -13.62
C GLN A 301 6.86 -0.26 -14.42
N HIS A 302 6.44 -1.50 -14.14
CA HIS A 302 5.50 -2.25 -14.97
C HIS A 302 4.16 -2.57 -14.31
N HIS A 303 4.04 -2.38 -12.98
CA HIS A 303 2.81 -2.70 -12.25
C HIS A 303 2.24 -1.53 -11.44
N SER A 304 2.95 -0.39 -11.34
CA SER A 304 2.55 0.75 -10.51
C SER A 304 1.81 1.82 -11.30
N PHE A 305 0.83 2.43 -10.63
CA PHE A 305 0.13 3.61 -11.10
C PHE A 305 0.94 4.89 -10.82
N ALA A 306 0.50 6.01 -11.38
CA ALA A 306 1.14 7.32 -11.18
C ALA A 306 1.30 7.71 -9.69
N THR A 307 0.48 7.14 -8.80
CA THR A 307 0.59 7.33 -7.35
C THR A 307 1.70 6.53 -6.67
N GLY A 308 2.33 5.59 -7.39
CA GLY A 308 3.23 4.59 -6.80
C GLY A 308 2.50 3.38 -6.19
N GLY A 309 1.16 3.43 -6.12
CA GLY A 309 0.34 2.28 -5.75
C GLY A 309 0.22 1.27 -6.89
N HIS A 310 -0.08 0.02 -6.55
CA HIS A 310 -0.20 -1.08 -7.52
C HIS A 310 -1.23 -2.10 -7.09
N GLY A 311 -1.66 -2.92 -8.05
CA GLY A 311 -2.62 -3.99 -7.83
C GLY A 311 -4.07 -3.52 -7.82
N LYS A 312 -4.96 -4.47 -8.07
CA LYS A 312 -6.40 -4.35 -7.97
C LYS A 312 -6.93 -5.51 -7.15
N ASP A 313 -7.88 -5.24 -6.24
CA ASP A 313 -8.39 -6.25 -5.31
C ASP A 313 -7.23 -7.03 -4.64
N GLU A 314 -6.13 -6.31 -4.29
CA GLU A 314 -4.90 -6.82 -3.66
C GLU A 314 -3.98 -7.66 -4.59
N TYR A 315 -4.31 -7.83 -5.87
CA TYR A 315 -3.56 -8.68 -6.80
C TYR A 315 -2.85 -7.87 -7.88
N PHE A 316 -1.65 -8.31 -8.26
CA PHE A 316 -0.98 -7.80 -9.44
C PHE A 316 -1.74 -8.15 -10.71
N GLY A 317 -1.78 -7.21 -11.68
CA GLY A 317 -2.13 -7.50 -13.07
C GLY A 317 -0.96 -8.01 -13.89
N PRO A 318 -1.14 -8.28 -15.17
CA PRO A 318 -0.03 -8.46 -16.09
C PRO A 318 0.80 -7.18 -16.21
N PRO A 319 2.12 -7.28 -16.46
CA PRO A 319 2.96 -6.10 -16.61
C PRO A 319 2.48 -5.23 -17.77
N ASP A 320 2.55 -3.92 -17.59
CA ASP A 320 2.15 -2.90 -18.57
C ASP A 320 0.68 -2.95 -19.04
N GLN A 321 -0.20 -3.68 -18.32
CA GLN A 321 -1.63 -3.73 -18.61
C GLN A 321 -2.40 -3.12 -17.43
N LEU A 322 -2.39 -1.80 -17.33
CA LEU A 322 -2.92 -1.05 -16.20
C LEU A 322 -4.32 -0.46 -16.44
N SER A 323 -4.75 -0.27 -17.69
CA SER A 323 -5.99 0.44 -18.01
C SER A 323 -7.25 -0.23 -17.44
N ASP A 324 -7.27 -1.57 -17.39
CA ASP A 324 -8.37 -2.35 -16.83
C ASP A 324 -8.36 -2.37 -15.29
N PHE A 325 -7.29 -1.81 -14.69
CA PHE A 325 -7.11 -1.72 -13.25
C PHE A 325 -7.43 -0.31 -12.69
N ILE A 326 -7.86 0.63 -13.54
CA ILE A 326 -8.26 1.98 -13.11
C ILE A 326 -9.70 1.95 -12.56
N VAL A 327 -9.84 1.43 -11.34
CA VAL A 327 -11.15 1.18 -10.70
C VAL A 327 -11.13 1.58 -9.22
N GLY A 328 -12.25 1.34 -8.50
CA GLY A 328 -12.43 1.75 -7.12
C GLY A 328 -11.70 0.91 -6.06
N ARG A 329 -11.24 -0.30 -6.40
CA ARG A 329 -10.55 -1.19 -5.44
C ARG A 329 -9.12 -1.45 -5.89
N THR A 330 -8.31 -0.41 -5.83
CA THR A 330 -6.92 -0.43 -6.29
C THR A 330 -5.97 0.09 -5.24
N ALA A 331 -4.72 -0.34 -5.34
CA ALA A 331 -3.60 0.19 -4.60
C ALA A 331 -3.77 0.05 -3.07
N GLU A 332 -3.57 -1.15 -2.57
CA GLU A 332 -3.54 -1.43 -1.13
C GLU A 332 -2.38 -0.69 -0.45
N THR A 333 -2.64 -0.06 0.70
CA THR A 333 -1.65 0.75 1.40
C THR A 333 -0.47 -0.08 1.94
N CYS A 334 -0.72 -1.33 2.38
CA CYS A 334 0.36 -2.22 2.85
C CYS A 334 1.40 -2.52 1.75
N ASN A 335 0.96 -2.68 0.50
CA ASN A 335 1.87 -2.91 -0.62
C ASN A 335 2.89 -1.78 -0.74
N VAL A 336 2.39 -0.55 -0.70
CA VAL A 336 3.21 0.65 -0.89
C VAL A 336 4.15 0.87 0.30
N TYR A 337 3.66 0.63 1.51
CA TYR A 337 4.50 0.65 2.71
C TYR A 337 5.69 -0.30 2.58
N ASN A 338 5.44 -1.56 2.21
CA ASN A 338 6.49 -2.56 2.05
C ASN A 338 7.43 -2.24 0.87
N MET A 339 6.91 -1.72 -0.24
CA MET A 339 7.75 -1.28 -1.37
C MET A 339 8.67 -0.11 -0.99
N VAL A 340 8.21 0.82 -0.15
CA VAL A 340 9.06 1.91 0.37
C VAL A 340 10.16 1.36 1.29
N LYS A 341 9.85 0.36 2.14
CA LYS A 341 10.88 -0.35 2.93
C LYS A 341 11.93 -0.98 2.02
N LEU A 342 11.50 -1.72 1.00
CA LEU A 342 12.40 -2.36 0.04
C LEU A 342 13.25 -1.33 -0.71
N ALA A 343 12.65 -0.23 -1.19
CA ALA A 343 13.38 0.86 -1.85
C ALA A 343 14.50 1.43 -0.98
N ARG A 344 14.22 1.67 0.31
CA ARG A 344 15.20 2.18 1.27
C ARG A 344 16.36 1.22 1.43
N ARG A 345 16.08 -0.09 1.56
CA ARG A 345 17.12 -1.11 1.71
C ARG A 345 17.96 -1.27 0.46
N LEU A 346 17.36 -1.27 -0.72
CA LEU A 346 18.08 -1.39 -1.99
C LEU A 346 18.97 -0.17 -2.27
N PHE A 347 18.51 1.03 -1.86
CA PHE A 347 19.34 2.24 -1.96
C PHE A 347 20.65 2.13 -1.18
N GLU A 348 20.68 1.43 -0.07
CA GLU A 348 21.89 1.27 0.72
C GLU A 348 22.98 0.50 -0.04
N PHE A 349 22.60 -0.48 -0.85
CA PHE A 349 23.52 -1.25 -1.69
C PHE A 349 23.85 -0.54 -3.01
N PHE A 350 22.83 0.06 -3.60
CA PHE A 350 22.89 0.73 -4.89
C PHE A 350 22.29 2.13 -4.76
N PRO A 351 23.06 3.15 -4.40
CA PRO A 351 22.53 4.51 -4.19
C PRO A 351 22.14 5.18 -5.51
N ASP A 352 21.20 4.55 -6.22
CA ASP A 352 20.60 5.08 -7.44
C ASP A 352 19.33 5.87 -7.09
N ALA A 353 19.19 7.01 -7.78
CA ALA A 353 18.11 7.95 -7.49
C ALA A 353 16.71 7.40 -7.79
N HIS A 354 16.56 6.36 -8.62
CA HIS A 354 15.25 5.78 -8.93
C HIS A 354 14.55 5.18 -7.70
N TYR A 355 15.29 4.67 -6.70
CA TYR A 355 14.71 4.24 -5.41
C TYR A 355 14.14 5.41 -4.64
N ALA A 356 14.85 6.55 -4.63
CA ALA A 356 14.36 7.79 -4.01
C ALA A 356 13.17 8.38 -4.78
N ASP A 357 13.12 8.25 -6.09
CA ASP A 357 12.00 8.68 -6.93
C ASP A 357 10.73 7.89 -6.61
N PHE A 358 10.84 6.55 -6.46
CA PHE A 358 9.72 5.73 -6.04
C PHE A 358 9.24 6.11 -4.63
N GLN A 359 10.18 6.30 -3.69
CA GLN A 359 9.85 6.73 -2.33
C GLN A 359 9.12 8.08 -2.33
N GLU A 360 9.62 9.09 -3.04
CA GLU A 360 8.98 10.41 -3.13
C GLU A 360 7.57 10.31 -3.71
N ARG A 361 7.42 9.60 -4.84
CA ARG A 361 6.13 9.36 -5.49
C ARG A 361 5.14 8.70 -4.53
N ALA A 362 5.55 7.61 -3.90
CA ALA A 362 4.72 6.84 -2.99
C ALA A 362 4.33 7.64 -1.73
N LEU A 363 5.26 8.35 -1.12
CA LEU A 363 4.99 9.14 0.09
C LEU A 363 3.96 10.23 -0.17
N PHE A 364 4.14 11.04 -1.22
CA PHE A 364 3.25 12.18 -1.47
C PHE A 364 1.93 11.79 -2.14
N ASN A 365 1.92 10.78 -3.02
CA ASN A 365 0.72 10.50 -3.80
C ASN A 365 -0.06 9.26 -3.35
N HIS A 366 0.48 8.48 -2.40
CA HIS A 366 -0.22 7.31 -1.87
C HIS A 366 -0.31 7.33 -0.35
N ILE A 367 0.83 7.33 0.37
CA ILE A 367 0.84 7.23 1.83
C ILE A 367 0.13 8.45 2.46
N LEU A 368 0.47 9.68 2.05
CA LEU A 368 -0.24 10.88 2.52
C LEU A 368 -1.71 10.90 2.11
N ALA A 369 -2.01 10.47 0.87
CA ALA A 369 -3.38 10.43 0.38
C ALA A 369 -4.25 9.38 1.10
N SER A 370 -3.64 8.38 1.73
CA SER A 370 -4.36 7.37 2.50
C SER A 370 -4.87 7.83 3.87
N LEU A 371 -4.35 8.94 4.39
CA LEU A 371 -4.68 9.48 5.72
C LEU A 371 -5.49 10.77 5.57
N ASP A 372 -6.69 10.82 6.14
CA ASP A 372 -7.43 12.06 6.32
C ASP A 372 -6.76 12.91 7.43
N PRO A 373 -6.14 14.05 7.10
CA PRO A 373 -5.38 14.85 8.05
C PRO A 373 -6.24 15.57 9.10
N GLU A 374 -7.58 15.60 8.93
CA GLU A 374 -8.49 16.19 9.90
C GLU A 374 -9.00 15.17 10.92
N THR A 375 -9.30 13.95 10.46
CA THR A 375 -9.91 12.91 11.31
C THR A 375 -8.96 11.82 11.75
N GLY A 376 -7.77 11.73 11.17
CA GLY A 376 -6.79 10.65 11.40
C GLY A 376 -7.21 9.29 10.84
N ARG A 377 -8.28 9.24 10.02
CA ARG A 377 -8.78 7.98 9.46
C ARG A 377 -7.95 7.57 8.26
N MET A 378 -7.64 6.29 8.18
CA MET A 378 -6.82 5.71 7.13
C MET A 378 -7.65 4.85 6.17
N CYS A 379 -7.18 4.76 4.93
CA CYS A 379 -7.77 3.92 3.89
C CYS A 379 -7.09 2.55 3.85
N TYR A 380 -7.85 1.52 3.45
CA TYR A 380 -7.29 0.23 3.05
C TYR A 380 -6.73 0.32 1.62
N MET A 381 -7.60 0.71 0.68
CA MET A 381 -7.26 1.00 -0.70
C MET A 381 -7.20 2.52 -0.93
N VAL A 382 -6.33 2.95 -1.82
CA VAL A 382 -6.27 4.32 -2.33
C VAL A 382 -6.68 4.30 -3.81
N PRO A 383 -7.99 4.41 -4.10
CA PRO A 383 -8.51 4.20 -5.43
C PRO A 383 -7.91 5.12 -6.49
N VAL A 384 -7.55 4.56 -7.65
CA VAL A 384 -7.05 5.33 -8.80
C VAL A 384 -8.08 5.44 -9.92
N GLY A 385 -9.31 4.96 -9.70
CA GLY A 385 -10.39 4.97 -10.67
C GLY A 385 -10.89 6.36 -11.06
N GLN A 386 -11.87 6.37 -11.93
CA GLN A 386 -12.57 7.58 -12.37
C GLN A 386 -13.90 7.73 -11.62
N GLY A 387 -14.11 8.88 -10.96
CA GLY A 387 -15.32 9.14 -10.19
C GLY A 387 -15.37 8.40 -8.85
N VAL A 388 -14.24 7.93 -8.36
CA VAL A 388 -14.08 7.21 -7.08
C VAL A 388 -13.93 8.16 -5.90
N GLN A 389 -13.87 7.60 -4.70
CA GLN A 389 -13.66 8.34 -3.45
C GLN A 389 -12.84 7.49 -2.49
N HIS A 390 -12.24 8.12 -1.49
CA HIS A 390 -11.59 7.42 -0.39
C HIS A 390 -12.61 6.67 0.47
N GLU A 391 -12.28 5.44 0.86
CA GLU A 391 -13.05 4.67 1.83
C GLU A 391 -12.27 4.56 3.14
N TYR A 392 -12.58 5.47 4.08
CA TYR A 392 -11.90 5.50 5.37
C TYR A 392 -12.39 4.40 6.29
N GLN A 393 -11.46 3.74 6.95
CA GLN A 393 -11.73 2.67 7.90
C GLN A 393 -12.23 3.22 9.25
N ASN A 394 -12.84 2.37 10.05
CA ASN A 394 -13.11 2.67 11.46
C ASN A 394 -11.86 2.32 12.26
N MET A 395 -11.12 3.34 12.70
CA MET A 395 -9.82 3.22 13.35
C MET A 395 -9.83 2.51 14.71
N PHE A 396 -11.01 2.32 15.32
CA PHE A 396 -11.18 1.65 16.61
C PHE A 396 -11.95 0.33 16.53
N ARG A 397 -12.29 -0.13 15.30
CA ARG A 397 -13.03 -1.37 15.09
C ARG A 397 -12.54 -2.21 13.92
N SER A 398 -11.99 -1.62 12.86
CA SER A 398 -11.59 -2.40 11.67
C SER A 398 -10.33 -3.20 11.93
N PHE A 399 -9.30 -2.56 12.44
CA PHE A 399 -7.97 -3.14 12.74
C PHE A 399 -7.46 -4.08 11.65
N THR A 400 -7.59 -3.63 10.39
CA THR A 400 -7.03 -4.36 9.25
C THR A 400 -5.50 -4.23 9.22
N CYS A 401 -4.83 -5.02 8.39
CA CYS A 401 -3.39 -4.88 8.16
C CYS A 401 -2.99 -3.44 7.79
N CYS A 402 -3.82 -2.74 6.98
CA CYS A 402 -3.54 -1.37 6.55
C CYS A 402 -3.71 -0.32 7.66
N VAL A 403 -4.51 -0.58 8.70
CA VAL A 403 -4.47 0.24 9.93
C VAL A 403 -3.12 0.06 10.62
N GLY A 404 -2.63 -1.18 10.68
CA GLY A 404 -1.32 -1.51 11.25
C GLY A 404 -0.15 -0.84 10.51
N THR A 405 -0.06 -1.07 9.21
CA THR A 405 1.02 -0.44 8.39
C THR A 405 0.87 1.07 8.28
N GLY A 406 -0.33 1.61 8.41
CA GLY A 406 -0.55 3.05 8.47
C GLY A 406 0.10 3.68 9.71
N MET A 407 -0.10 3.09 10.89
CA MET A 407 0.58 3.51 12.13
C MET A 407 2.11 3.53 11.97
N GLU A 408 2.69 2.50 11.35
CA GLU A 408 4.12 2.43 11.09
C GLU A 408 4.57 3.46 10.03
N SER A 409 3.82 3.60 8.93
CA SER A 409 4.16 4.50 7.82
C SER A 409 4.31 5.95 8.26
N HIS A 410 3.38 6.43 9.08
CA HIS A 410 3.36 7.84 9.48
C HIS A 410 4.40 8.14 10.57
N ALA A 411 4.83 7.15 11.34
CA ALA A 411 5.99 7.27 12.21
C ALA A 411 7.32 7.37 11.41
N LEU A 412 7.38 6.75 10.23
CA LEU A 412 8.59 6.62 9.40
C LEU A 412 8.85 7.77 8.42
N HIS A 413 8.10 8.87 8.47
CA HIS A 413 8.26 9.96 7.50
C HIS A 413 9.63 10.64 7.52
N GLY A 414 10.37 10.56 8.62
CA GLY A 414 11.76 11.04 8.70
C GLY A 414 12.79 10.10 8.05
N SER A 415 12.41 8.87 7.76
CA SER A 415 13.31 7.84 7.23
C SER A 415 13.50 7.95 5.71
N GLY A 416 14.76 7.87 5.27
CA GLY A 416 15.13 7.92 3.86
C GLY A 416 15.19 9.34 3.27
N ILE A 417 15.09 10.38 4.09
CA ILE A 417 15.41 11.76 3.69
C ILE A 417 16.91 11.86 3.43
N TYR A 418 17.70 11.28 4.33
CA TYR A 418 19.15 11.32 4.31
C TYR A 418 19.76 9.92 4.35
N TYR A 419 20.88 9.76 3.63
CA TYR A 419 21.76 8.60 3.72
C TYR A 419 23.19 9.08 3.89
N GLN A 420 24.01 8.30 4.59
CA GLN A 420 25.40 8.65 4.87
C GLN A 420 26.36 7.60 4.34
N GLY A 421 27.58 8.02 4.04
CA GLY A 421 28.70 7.16 3.67
C GLY A 421 29.99 7.76 4.18
N GLU A 422 31.12 7.18 3.82
CA GLU A 422 32.43 7.72 4.21
C GLU A 422 32.59 9.14 3.65
N ASN A 423 32.52 10.14 4.52
CA ASN A 423 32.57 11.56 4.18
C ASN A 423 31.54 12.00 3.10
N LYS A 424 30.37 11.36 3.07
CA LYS A 424 29.30 11.65 2.11
C LYS A 424 27.95 11.69 2.77
N LEU A 425 27.10 12.60 2.30
CA LEU A 425 25.67 12.65 2.67
C LEU A 425 24.83 12.79 1.43
N TRP A 426 23.90 11.83 1.20
CA TRP A 426 22.85 11.95 0.19
C TRP A 426 21.66 12.66 0.79
N VAL A 427 21.12 13.61 0.02
CA VAL A 427 19.84 14.29 0.30
C VAL A 427 18.84 13.79 -0.73
N ASN A 428 18.00 12.84 -0.34
CA ASN A 428 17.08 12.15 -1.25
C ASN A 428 15.72 12.85 -1.36
N LEU A 429 15.22 13.41 -0.25
CA LEU A 429 13.93 14.08 -0.20
C LEU A 429 14.09 15.51 0.32
N TYR A 430 13.40 16.44 -0.30
CA TYR A 430 13.37 17.84 0.12
C TYR A 430 12.18 18.07 1.08
N VAL A 431 12.38 17.74 2.35
CA VAL A 431 11.34 17.79 3.39
C VAL A 431 11.80 18.69 4.53
N PRO A 432 10.95 19.57 5.07
CA PRO A 432 11.32 20.40 6.23
C PRO A 432 11.79 19.51 7.39
N SER A 433 13.08 19.50 7.66
CA SER A 433 13.69 18.56 8.60
C SER A 433 14.98 19.10 9.19
N GLU A 434 15.37 18.51 10.33
CA GLU A 434 16.68 18.70 10.94
C GLU A 434 17.35 17.36 11.10
N LEU A 435 18.57 17.26 10.62
CA LEU A 435 19.47 16.12 10.79
C LEU A 435 20.54 16.45 11.83
N ASN A 436 20.67 15.61 12.84
CA ASN A 436 21.83 15.57 13.71
C ASN A 436 22.80 14.50 13.21
N TRP A 437 23.75 14.87 12.35
CA TRP A 437 24.69 13.93 11.76
C TRP A 437 25.86 13.67 12.72
N GLU A 438 25.66 12.70 13.60
CA GLU A 438 26.56 12.43 14.74
C GLU A 438 27.97 12.04 14.30
N GLU A 439 28.10 11.22 13.23
CA GLU A 439 29.40 10.76 12.74
C GLU A 439 30.30 11.92 12.30
N MET A 440 29.72 13.01 11.83
CA MET A 440 30.45 14.22 11.39
C MET A 440 30.38 15.36 12.40
N GLY A 441 29.70 15.19 13.53
CA GLY A 441 29.48 16.30 14.45
C GLY A 441 28.82 17.52 13.82
N ALA A 442 27.96 17.28 12.83
CA ALA A 442 27.31 18.29 12.01
C ALA A 442 25.81 18.30 12.23
N LYS A 443 25.18 19.45 12.06
CA LYS A 443 23.73 19.57 11.97
C LYS A 443 23.36 20.19 10.62
N LEU A 444 22.32 19.63 10.00
CA LEU A 444 21.73 20.19 8.78
C LEU A 444 20.28 20.51 9.02
N ARG A 445 19.87 21.71 8.68
CA ARG A 445 18.46 22.13 8.75
C ARG A 445 17.93 22.44 7.36
N MET A 446 16.92 21.71 6.93
CA MET A 446 16.25 21.93 5.65
C MET A 446 14.99 22.78 5.86
N LYS A 447 14.95 23.92 5.19
CA LYS A 447 13.80 24.83 5.12
C LYS A 447 13.21 24.79 3.72
N THR A 448 11.96 24.47 3.60
CA THR A 448 11.26 24.37 2.31
C THR A 448 9.75 24.32 2.53
N ASP A 449 8.99 24.76 1.52
CA ASP A 449 7.54 24.54 1.43
C ASP A 449 7.20 23.35 0.50
N PHE A 450 8.19 22.52 0.19
CA PHE A 450 7.99 21.30 -0.59
C PHE A 450 7.00 20.33 0.13
N PRO A 451 6.10 19.69 -0.59
CA PRO A 451 6.08 19.39 -2.02
C PRO A 451 5.44 20.47 -2.91
N GLU A 452 4.87 21.53 -2.40
CA GLU A 452 4.23 22.58 -3.20
C GLU A 452 5.18 23.74 -3.53
N GLY A 453 6.17 24.04 -2.68
CA GLY A 453 7.24 24.98 -2.96
C GLY A 453 8.23 24.47 -3.99
N GLU A 454 8.97 25.37 -4.61
CA GLU A 454 9.95 25.10 -5.66
C GLU A 454 11.39 25.43 -5.23
N GLU A 455 11.60 25.62 -3.93
CA GLU A 455 12.91 25.94 -3.35
C GLU A 455 13.12 25.15 -2.06
N ALA A 456 14.37 24.78 -1.81
CA ALA A 456 14.82 24.26 -0.54
C ALA A 456 16.15 24.92 -0.15
N VAL A 457 16.30 25.18 1.15
CA VAL A 457 17.53 25.73 1.72
C VAL A 457 18.03 24.80 2.81
N LEU A 458 19.27 24.34 2.67
CA LEU A 458 20.00 23.59 3.68
C LEU A 458 20.94 24.53 4.42
N GLU A 459 20.82 24.61 5.73
CA GLU A 459 21.73 25.34 6.61
C GLU A 459 22.63 24.36 7.38
N LEU A 460 23.92 24.58 7.34
CA LEU A 460 24.90 23.78 8.07
C LEU A 460 25.28 24.43 9.39
N SER A 461 25.38 23.62 10.44
CA SER A 461 25.99 24.02 11.72
C SER A 461 27.13 23.05 12.03
N LEU A 462 28.34 23.57 12.18
CA LEU A 462 29.56 22.80 12.37
C LEU A 462 30.38 23.37 13.54
N SER A 463 30.94 22.50 14.37
CA SER A 463 31.82 22.92 15.46
C SER A 463 33.21 23.39 14.95
N SER A 464 33.62 22.94 13.77
CA SER A 464 34.84 23.30 13.08
C SER A 464 34.70 22.99 11.58
N PRO A 465 35.50 23.62 10.69
CA PRO A 465 35.47 23.32 9.26
C PRO A 465 35.68 21.83 8.99
N GLN A 466 34.85 21.25 8.12
CA GLN A 466 34.91 19.82 7.80
C GLN A 466 34.79 19.57 6.29
N LYS A 467 35.59 18.62 5.78
CA LYS A 467 35.55 18.23 4.38
C LYS A 467 34.65 17.02 4.19
N PHE A 468 33.56 17.20 3.41
CA PHE A 468 32.67 16.11 3.01
C PHE A 468 31.95 16.45 1.69
N THR A 469 31.31 15.45 1.09
CA THR A 469 30.53 15.60 -0.14
C THR A 469 29.04 15.56 0.19
N LEU A 470 28.32 16.62 -0.19
CA LEU A 470 26.86 16.58 -0.28
C LEU A 470 26.44 16.09 -1.67
N LEU A 471 25.57 15.11 -1.70
CA LEU A 471 24.98 14.52 -2.90
C LEU A 471 23.49 14.91 -2.93
N LEU A 472 23.18 15.97 -3.69
CA LEU A 472 21.83 16.52 -3.78
C LEU A 472 21.10 15.86 -4.94
N ARG A 473 19.94 15.21 -4.66
CA ARG A 473 19.16 14.59 -5.72
C ARG A 473 18.60 15.65 -6.66
N ARG A 474 18.86 15.51 -7.95
CA ARG A 474 18.18 16.23 -9.02
C ARG A 474 17.03 15.35 -9.51
N PRO A 475 15.77 15.65 -9.14
CA PRO A 475 14.65 14.79 -9.49
C PRO A 475 14.38 14.74 -11.00
N TYR A 476 13.90 13.61 -11.51
CA TYR A 476 13.56 13.41 -12.93
C TYR A 476 12.49 14.40 -13.44
N TRP A 477 11.57 14.81 -12.59
CA TRP A 477 10.47 15.71 -12.92
C TRP A 477 10.91 17.18 -13.07
N VAL A 478 12.14 17.54 -12.70
CA VAL A 478 12.73 18.84 -13.03
C VAL A 478 13.34 18.76 -14.43
N GLU A 479 12.59 19.24 -15.41
CA GLU A 479 13.04 19.19 -16.81
C GLU A 479 14.22 20.12 -17.06
N LYS A 480 14.13 21.36 -16.60
CA LYS A 480 15.15 22.42 -16.73
C LYS A 480 15.13 23.33 -15.52
N GLY A 481 16.24 23.99 -15.27
CA GLY A 481 16.33 25.04 -14.25
C GLY A 481 16.63 24.50 -12.85
N PHE A 482 17.12 23.26 -12.71
CA PHE A 482 17.71 22.83 -11.45
C PHE A 482 18.97 23.63 -11.19
N VAL A 483 18.98 24.41 -10.13
CA VAL A 483 20.09 25.29 -9.76
C VAL A 483 20.47 25.05 -8.31
N VAL A 484 21.79 25.01 -8.06
CA VAL A 484 22.32 24.98 -6.69
C VAL A 484 23.23 26.18 -6.49
N LEU A 485 22.98 26.91 -5.40
CA LEU A 485 23.84 28.00 -4.94
C LEU A 485 24.42 27.63 -3.57
N VAL A 486 25.63 28.05 -3.30
CA VAL A 486 26.26 27.95 -1.99
C VAL A 486 26.64 29.37 -1.57
N ASN A 487 26.07 29.83 -0.44
CA ASN A 487 26.27 31.21 0.05
C ASN A 487 25.96 32.29 -1.02
N GLY A 488 24.91 32.06 -1.81
CA GLY A 488 24.49 32.94 -2.90
C GLY A 488 25.29 32.80 -4.20
N GLU A 489 26.37 32.00 -4.22
CA GLU A 489 27.14 31.73 -5.41
C GLU A 489 26.64 30.48 -6.15
N ARG A 490 26.32 30.58 -7.44
CA ARG A 490 25.84 29.47 -8.27
C ARG A 490 26.98 28.47 -8.52
N VAL A 491 26.82 27.27 -7.95
CA VAL A 491 27.81 26.18 -8.11
C VAL A 491 27.38 25.12 -9.12
N PHE A 492 26.05 25.01 -9.38
CA PHE A 492 25.52 24.12 -10.41
C PHE A 492 24.27 24.72 -11.09
N SER A 493 24.12 24.44 -12.40
CA SER A 493 22.91 24.75 -13.18
C SER A 493 22.81 23.81 -14.38
N ASP A 494 21.61 23.27 -14.63
CA ASP A 494 21.34 22.43 -15.80
C ASP A 494 20.77 23.19 -17.01
N GLU A 495 20.77 24.53 -17.00
CA GLU A 495 20.30 25.37 -18.11
C GLU A 495 20.97 25.07 -19.43
N LYS A 496 22.18 24.48 -19.40
CA LYS A 496 23.03 24.18 -20.57
C LYS A 496 23.22 22.67 -20.79
N ARG A 497 22.42 21.79 -20.19
CA ARG A 497 22.67 20.36 -20.37
C ARG A 497 22.46 19.97 -21.83
N ARG A 498 23.55 19.64 -22.51
CA ARG A 498 23.56 19.00 -23.83
C ARG A 498 23.10 17.55 -23.63
N SER A 499 22.31 17.04 -24.58
CA SER A 499 21.79 15.67 -24.64
C SER A 499 22.86 14.54 -24.68
N GLN A 500 24.12 14.84 -24.34
CA GLN A 500 25.25 13.94 -24.47
C GLN A 500 26.07 13.65 -23.20
N ASP A 501 25.73 14.24 -22.06
CA ASP A 501 26.47 13.94 -20.82
C ASP A 501 25.93 12.65 -20.17
N LYS A 502 26.27 11.51 -20.74
CA LYS A 502 26.25 10.21 -20.07
C LYS A 502 27.49 10.11 -19.19
N SER A 503 27.35 10.25 -17.88
CA SER A 503 28.45 9.89 -16.98
C SER A 503 28.67 8.37 -17.07
N PRO A 504 29.91 7.87 -17.14
CA PRO A 504 30.20 6.45 -17.30
C PRO A 504 29.74 5.57 -16.12
N GLU A 505 29.45 6.15 -14.98
CA GLU A 505 29.11 5.40 -13.74
C GLU A 505 27.62 5.16 -13.51
N SER A 506 26.73 5.74 -14.32
CA SER A 506 25.26 5.59 -14.14
C SER A 506 24.62 4.57 -15.08
N SER A 507 25.34 3.77 -15.83
CA SER A 507 24.81 3.09 -17.00
C SER A 507 24.79 1.57 -16.97
N LEU A 508 24.55 0.90 -15.85
CA LEU A 508 24.20 -0.53 -15.90
C LEU A 508 22.70 -0.77 -16.17
N TYR A 509 21.85 0.24 -16.03
CA TYR A 509 20.38 0.09 -16.18
C TYR A 509 19.67 1.25 -16.90
N SER A 510 20.36 2.09 -17.67
CA SER A 510 19.69 3.12 -18.48
C SER A 510 19.09 2.54 -19.76
N GLN A 511 18.06 1.70 -19.67
CA GLN A 511 17.11 1.56 -20.75
C GLN A 511 16.15 2.76 -20.68
N GLU A 512 16.04 3.49 -21.79
CA GLU A 512 15.04 4.56 -21.93
C GLU A 512 13.66 3.91 -21.76
N ILE A 513 13.04 4.13 -20.59
CA ILE A 513 11.68 3.67 -20.34
C ILE A 513 10.76 4.59 -21.14
N PRO A 514 9.90 4.06 -22.03
CA PRO A 514 8.92 4.87 -22.74
C PRO A 514 8.04 5.62 -21.74
N GLY A 515 8.07 6.95 -21.74
CA GLY A 515 7.35 7.82 -20.83
C GLY A 515 8.17 8.43 -19.66
N TYR A 516 9.42 8.02 -19.46
CA TYR A 516 10.36 8.64 -18.54
C TYR A 516 11.59 9.20 -19.29
N PRO A 517 11.49 10.39 -19.87
CA PRO A 517 12.57 10.95 -20.71
C PRO A 517 13.81 11.37 -19.94
N LEU A 518 13.76 11.44 -18.61
CA LEU A 518 14.87 11.85 -17.76
C LEU A 518 14.95 10.93 -16.53
N SER A 519 16.13 10.42 -16.22
CA SER A 519 16.42 9.77 -14.93
C SER A 519 16.85 10.82 -13.91
N SER A 520 16.48 10.60 -12.64
CA SER A 520 17.07 11.35 -11.52
C SER A 520 18.57 11.11 -11.44
N SER A 521 19.28 12.03 -10.84
CA SER A 521 20.73 11.96 -10.65
C SER A 521 21.13 12.70 -9.38
N TYR A 522 22.42 12.69 -9.06
CA TYR A 522 22.94 13.46 -7.94
C TYR A 522 23.91 14.54 -8.42
N VAL A 523 23.80 15.72 -7.83
CA VAL A 523 24.80 16.77 -7.91
C VAL A 523 25.73 16.64 -6.71
N ALA A 524 26.99 16.32 -6.96
CA ALA A 524 28.00 16.16 -5.92
C ALA A 524 28.70 17.51 -5.64
N LEU A 525 28.69 17.92 -4.39
CA LEU A 525 29.35 19.12 -3.90
C LEU A 525 30.44 18.72 -2.89
N GLU A 526 31.64 18.50 -3.38
CA GLU A 526 32.81 18.21 -2.53
C GLU A 526 33.54 19.50 -2.18
N ARG A 527 33.57 19.83 -0.88
CA ARG A 527 34.26 21.01 -0.37
C ARG A 527 34.54 20.93 1.13
N THR A 528 35.34 21.85 1.66
CA THR A 528 35.45 22.11 3.08
C THR A 528 34.35 23.07 3.48
N TRP A 529 33.39 22.58 4.25
CA TRP A 529 32.24 23.32 4.74
C TRP A 529 32.57 24.09 6.00
N GLN A 530 31.94 25.26 6.15
CA GLN A 530 32.07 26.15 7.30
C GLN A 530 30.76 26.20 8.09
N ASP A 531 30.84 26.59 9.34
CA ASP A 531 29.66 26.87 10.14
C ASP A 531 28.85 28.02 9.51
N GLY A 532 27.52 27.82 9.39
CA GLY A 532 26.61 28.77 8.78
C GLY A 532 26.53 28.73 7.25
N ASP A 533 27.24 27.82 6.57
CA ASP A 533 27.10 27.64 5.12
C ASP A 533 25.65 27.32 4.76
N GLN A 534 25.16 27.97 3.67
CA GLN A 534 23.80 27.78 3.16
C GLN A 534 23.85 27.23 1.72
N ILE A 535 23.03 26.21 1.47
CA ILE A 535 22.87 25.63 0.15
C ILE A 535 21.42 25.87 -0.30
N GLU A 536 21.24 26.69 -1.33
CA GLU A 536 19.95 26.97 -1.94
C GLU A 536 19.76 26.07 -3.16
N ILE A 537 18.60 25.43 -3.25
CA ILE A 537 18.27 24.47 -4.32
C ILE A 537 16.97 24.90 -4.96
N LYS A 538 17.00 25.14 -6.29
CA LYS A 538 15.79 25.47 -7.07
C LYS A 538 15.27 24.23 -7.77
N LEU A 539 13.98 23.97 -7.59
CA LEU A 539 13.26 22.77 -8.01
C LEU A 539 12.02 23.16 -8.85
N PRO A 540 12.19 23.82 -10.00
CA PRO A 540 11.05 24.27 -10.80
C PRO A 540 10.21 23.09 -11.27
N LYS A 541 8.90 23.23 -11.12
CA LYS A 541 7.91 22.20 -11.47
C LYS A 541 7.25 22.50 -12.80
N THR A 542 7.06 21.47 -13.60
CA THR A 542 6.26 21.53 -14.82
C THR A 542 5.02 20.66 -14.70
N LEU A 543 3.99 21.01 -15.47
CA LEU A 543 2.82 20.16 -15.69
C LEU A 543 3.16 19.13 -16.78
N ARG A 544 2.92 17.85 -16.49
CA ARG A 544 3.14 16.77 -17.45
C ARG A 544 2.01 15.76 -17.42
N LEU A 545 1.90 14.99 -18.50
CA LEU A 545 1.00 13.84 -18.61
C LEU A 545 1.82 12.57 -18.48
N GLU A 546 1.28 11.60 -17.72
CA GLU A 546 1.83 10.26 -17.60
C GLU A 546 0.79 9.27 -18.13
N PRO A 547 0.90 8.85 -19.40
CA PRO A 547 -0.05 7.95 -20.03
C PRO A 547 0.11 6.51 -19.52
N LEU A 548 -0.97 5.74 -19.55
CA LEU A 548 -0.90 4.30 -19.30
C LEU A 548 -0.20 3.57 -20.45
N PRO A 549 0.63 2.56 -20.16
CA PRO A 549 1.37 1.83 -21.19
C PRO A 549 0.45 1.17 -22.26
N ASP A 550 -0.64 0.58 -21.80
CA ASP A 550 -1.62 -0.14 -22.64
C ASP A 550 -2.75 0.74 -23.17
N ASN A 551 -2.84 1.99 -22.71
CA ASN A 551 -3.84 2.95 -23.19
C ASN A 551 -3.28 4.39 -23.16
N PRO A 552 -2.49 4.80 -24.17
CA PRO A 552 -1.86 6.12 -24.19
C PRO A 552 -2.84 7.32 -24.19
N ARG A 553 -4.12 7.09 -24.50
CA ARG A 553 -5.16 8.12 -24.38
C ARG A 553 -5.60 8.39 -22.95
N ARG A 554 -5.30 7.45 -22.04
CA ARG A 554 -5.61 7.62 -20.61
C ARG A 554 -4.36 7.98 -19.85
N ALA A 555 -4.33 9.19 -19.30
CA ALA A 555 -3.15 9.71 -18.62
C ALA A 555 -3.49 10.34 -17.27
N ALA A 556 -2.54 10.26 -16.34
CA ALA A 556 -2.52 11.06 -15.14
C ALA A 556 -1.92 12.43 -15.41
N ILE A 557 -2.35 13.45 -14.68
CA ILE A 557 -1.78 14.80 -14.71
C ILE A 557 -0.89 14.94 -13.48
N LEU A 558 0.36 15.40 -13.70
CA LEU A 558 1.31 15.62 -12.61
C LEU A 558 1.86 17.05 -12.65
N TRP A 559 2.14 17.59 -11.47
CA TRP A 559 2.84 18.85 -11.27
C TRP A 559 4.09 18.58 -10.42
N GLY A 560 5.24 18.59 -11.05
CA GLY A 560 6.46 18.09 -10.41
C GLY A 560 6.27 16.64 -9.92
N PRO A 561 6.48 16.33 -8.62
CA PRO A 561 6.28 14.98 -8.07
C PRO A 561 4.80 14.64 -7.78
N LEU A 562 3.90 15.62 -7.82
CA LEU A 562 2.53 15.50 -7.34
C LEU A 562 1.56 15.08 -8.43
N VAL A 563 0.81 14.02 -8.19
CA VAL A 563 -0.37 13.67 -8.99
C VAL A 563 -1.50 14.66 -8.65
N LEU A 564 -2.10 15.23 -9.68
CA LEU A 564 -3.24 16.13 -9.55
C LEU A 564 -4.55 15.33 -9.68
N ALA A 565 -5.38 15.39 -8.65
CA ALA A 565 -6.70 14.80 -8.62
C ALA A 565 -7.74 15.85 -9.01
N GLY A 566 -8.67 15.50 -9.89
CA GLY A 566 -9.79 16.37 -10.24
C GLY A 566 -10.94 16.21 -9.25
N ASP A 567 -11.44 17.32 -8.76
CA ASP A 567 -12.55 17.37 -7.82
C ASP A 567 -13.91 17.19 -8.54
N LEU A 568 -14.57 16.08 -8.25
CA LEU A 568 -15.88 15.73 -8.81
C LEU A 568 -17.03 15.91 -7.80
N GLY A 569 -16.80 16.69 -6.76
CA GLY A 569 -17.83 17.03 -5.77
C GLY A 569 -17.68 16.24 -4.46
N PRO A 570 -18.60 16.42 -3.51
CA PRO A 570 -18.53 15.80 -2.19
C PRO A 570 -18.62 14.27 -2.27
N GLU A 571 -18.02 13.60 -1.28
CA GLU A 571 -18.15 12.15 -1.12
C GLU A 571 -19.62 11.75 -0.94
N ILE A 572 -19.92 10.53 -1.37
CA ILE A 572 -21.23 9.91 -1.11
C ILE A 572 -21.08 9.09 0.16
N PRO A 573 -21.79 9.40 1.26
CA PRO A 573 -21.73 8.64 2.50
C PRO A 573 -22.04 7.16 2.27
N ARG A 574 -21.24 6.25 2.87
CA ARG A 574 -21.39 4.79 2.72
C ARG A 574 -22.79 4.29 3.11
N SER A 575 -23.44 4.92 4.09
CA SER A 575 -24.83 4.67 4.45
C SER A 575 -25.83 4.93 3.31
N ARG A 576 -25.46 5.78 2.33
CA ARG A 576 -26.28 6.04 1.14
C ARG A 576 -25.98 5.07 -0.02
N TRP A 577 -24.80 4.42 -0.06
CA TRP A 577 -24.54 3.31 -0.99
C TRP A 577 -25.27 2.03 -0.57
N THR A 578 -25.29 1.76 0.74
CA THR A 578 -25.96 0.57 1.33
C THR A 578 -27.41 0.83 1.69
N LYS A 579 -27.83 2.09 1.86
CA LYS A 579 -29.17 2.55 2.19
C LYS A 579 -29.47 3.81 1.37
N ARG A 580 -29.66 3.68 0.07
CA ARG A 580 -30.32 4.75 -0.65
C ARG A 580 -31.78 4.80 -0.18
N GLN A 581 -32.01 5.44 0.96
CA GLN A 581 -33.27 6.09 1.16
C GLN A 581 -33.43 7.11 0.03
N ALA A 582 -34.49 7.00 -0.73
CA ALA A 582 -34.98 8.08 -1.55
C ALA A 582 -35.30 9.27 -0.66
N SER A 583 -34.29 10.01 -0.21
CA SER A 583 -34.47 11.37 0.27
C SER A 583 -34.69 12.22 -0.98
N SER A 584 -35.63 13.09 -0.92
CA SER A 584 -36.09 14.01 -1.96
C SER A 584 -35.01 14.97 -2.52
N GLU A 585 -33.77 14.84 -2.16
CA GLU A 585 -32.64 15.51 -2.75
C GLU A 585 -31.87 14.53 -3.66
N GLU A 586 -32.11 14.64 -4.97
CA GLU A 586 -31.30 14.02 -5.99
C GLU A 586 -29.83 14.41 -5.79
N ILE A 587 -28.96 13.44 -5.46
CA ILE A 587 -27.51 13.65 -5.50
C ILE A 587 -27.14 13.66 -6.99
N LYS A 588 -26.98 14.85 -7.55
CA LYS A 588 -26.45 15.01 -8.91
C LYS A 588 -24.95 14.65 -8.86
N LEU A 589 -24.62 13.47 -9.38
CA LEU A 589 -23.22 13.08 -9.55
C LEU A 589 -22.62 13.88 -10.71
N LYS A 590 -21.50 14.58 -10.44
CA LYS A 590 -20.73 15.17 -11.52
C LYS A 590 -20.15 14.06 -12.40
N PRO A 591 -20.33 14.11 -13.72
CA PRO A 591 -19.70 13.17 -14.63
C PRO A 591 -18.17 13.35 -14.59
N VAL A 592 -17.43 12.31 -14.92
CA VAL A 592 -15.99 12.43 -15.17
C VAL A 592 -15.78 12.97 -16.57
N PRO A 593 -15.29 14.20 -16.76
CA PRO A 593 -15.10 14.75 -18.10
C PRO A 593 -13.99 14.02 -18.87
N VAL A 594 -14.06 14.04 -20.19
CA VAL A 594 -12.92 13.79 -21.06
C VAL A 594 -12.30 15.12 -21.45
N PHE A 595 -11.02 15.12 -21.79
CA PHE A 595 -10.33 16.32 -22.23
C PHE A 595 -10.02 16.26 -23.73
N VAL A 596 -10.51 17.23 -24.49
CA VAL A 596 -10.18 17.38 -25.91
C VAL A 596 -8.93 18.24 -26.03
N ALA A 597 -7.79 17.67 -25.61
CA ALA A 597 -6.53 18.38 -25.43
C ALA A 597 -5.30 17.52 -25.80
N ALA A 598 -5.48 16.32 -26.37
CA ALA A 598 -4.34 15.43 -26.66
C ALA A 598 -3.29 16.02 -27.64
N HIS A 599 -3.61 17.11 -28.31
CA HIS A 599 -2.74 17.81 -29.24
C HIS A 599 -2.05 19.04 -28.64
N LEU A 600 -2.35 19.37 -27.37
CA LEU A 600 -1.86 20.56 -26.68
C LEU A 600 -0.92 20.19 -25.52
N PRO A 601 0.14 20.96 -25.26
CA PRO A 601 0.93 20.79 -24.05
C PRO A 601 0.07 21.14 -22.81
N PRO A 602 0.23 20.42 -21.68
CA PRO A 602 -0.59 20.63 -20.48
C PRO A 602 -0.67 22.08 -19.99
N SER A 603 0.42 22.83 -20.10
CA SER A 603 0.50 24.22 -19.68
C SER A 603 -0.42 25.18 -20.48
N GLU A 604 -0.90 24.77 -21.64
CA GLU A 604 -1.81 25.60 -22.44
C GLU A 604 -3.25 25.55 -21.94
N TRP A 605 -3.66 24.44 -21.34
CA TRP A 605 -5.03 24.18 -20.91
C TRP A 605 -5.24 23.90 -19.42
N ILE A 606 -4.15 23.70 -18.66
CA ILE A 606 -4.19 23.62 -17.19
C ILE A 606 -3.58 24.92 -16.65
N LYS A 607 -4.39 25.70 -15.95
CA LYS A 607 -3.99 27.01 -15.44
C LYS A 607 -3.98 27.02 -13.91
N PRO A 608 -2.97 27.62 -13.28
CA PRO A 608 -2.97 27.84 -11.84
C PRO A 608 -4.07 28.82 -11.45
N VAL A 609 -4.70 28.55 -10.31
CA VAL A 609 -5.67 29.47 -9.71
C VAL A 609 -4.91 30.50 -8.86
N PRO A 610 -5.04 31.79 -9.16
CA PRO A 610 -4.28 32.82 -8.48
C PRO A 610 -4.55 32.87 -6.95
N GLY A 611 -3.48 32.91 -6.17
CA GLY A 611 -3.54 32.99 -4.71
C GLY A 611 -3.74 31.64 -4.00
N GLU A 612 -3.85 30.52 -4.74
CA GLU A 612 -4.04 29.19 -4.18
C GLU A 612 -2.94 28.23 -4.68
N PRO A 613 -1.78 28.13 -4.01
CA PRO A 613 -0.71 27.23 -4.41
C PRO A 613 -1.19 25.79 -4.55
N GLY A 614 -0.77 25.13 -5.64
CA GLY A 614 -1.17 23.74 -5.94
C GLY A 614 -2.59 23.57 -6.48
N HIS A 615 -3.40 24.62 -6.52
CA HIS A 615 -4.72 24.58 -7.16
C HIS A 615 -4.61 24.98 -8.64
N PHE A 616 -5.13 24.11 -9.50
CA PHE A 616 -5.20 24.33 -10.95
C PHE A 616 -6.62 24.12 -11.44
N ARG A 617 -6.90 24.62 -12.66
CA ARG A 617 -8.15 24.39 -13.37
C ARG A 617 -7.90 24.11 -14.84
N THR A 618 -8.61 23.14 -15.40
CA THR A 618 -8.64 22.96 -16.85
C THR A 618 -9.46 24.09 -17.49
N VAL A 619 -9.10 24.50 -18.72
CA VAL A 619 -9.74 25.65 -19.38
C VAL A 619 -10.10 25.31 -20.83
N GLY A 620 -11.39 25.23 -21.12
CA GLY A 620 -11.96 25.11 -22.46
C GLY A 620 -11.81 23.71 -23.09
N VAL A 621 -11.29 22.74 -22.37
CA VAL A 621 -11.01 21.38 -22.88
C VAL A 621 -11.94 20.31 -22.33
N GLY A 622 -12.55 20.53 -21.19
CA GLY A 622 -13.48 19.59 -20.56
C GLY A 622 -14.75 19.38 -21.40
N ARG A 623 -15.14 18.15 -21.56
CA ARG A 623 -16.43 17.75 -22.11
C ARG A 623 -17.10 16.94 -21.01
N GLU A 624 -18.01 17.43 -20.44
CA GLU A 624 -19.07 18.39 -20.31
C GLU A 624 -18.67 19.69 -19.58
N GLU A 625 -17.71 19.65 -18.63
CA GLU A 625 -17.23 20.80 -17.86
C GLU A 625 -15.71 20.75 -17.62
N ASP A 626 -15.13 21.89 -17.34
CA ASP A 626 -13.77 22.01 -16.85
C ASP A 626 -13.70 21.64 -15.36
N VAL A 627 -12.55 21.20 -14.89
CA VAL A 627 -12.34 20.58 -13.57
C VAL A 627 -11.29 21.35 -12.77
N ASP A 628 -11.54 21.52 -11.49
CA ASP A 628 -10.55 21.96 -10.52
C ASP A 628 -9.65 20.77 -10.12
N LEU A 629 -8.33 21.00 -10.12
CA LEU A 629 -7.31 20.00 -9.89
C LEU A 629 -6.47 20.36 -8.66
N TYR A 630 -6.27 19.41 -7.78
CA TYR A 630 -5.50 19.58 -6.54
C TYR A 630 -4.45 18.48 -6.39
N PRO A 631 -3.33 18.70 -5.69
CA PRO A 631 -2.46 17.61 -5.24
C PRO A 631 -3.29 16.55 -4.53
N PHE A 632 -3.13 15.29 -4.94
CA PHE A 632 -4.02 14.21 -4.51
C PHE A 632 -4.09 14.07 -2.99
N TYR A 633 -2.98 14.24 -2.29
CA TYR A 633 -2.95 14.16 -0.83
C TYR A 633 -3.75 15.28 -0.10
N ARG A 634 -4.27 16.28 -0.83
CA ARG A 634 -5.13 17.33 -0.28
C ARG A 634 -6.61 17.06 -0.47
N LEU A 635 -6.96 16.11 -1.35
CA LEU A 635 -8.34 15.88 -1.77
C LEU A 635 -8.99 14.75 -0.97
N HIS A 636 -9.45 15.06 0.23
CA HIS A 636 -10.13 14.13 1.11
C HIS A 636 -11.64 14.38 1.14
N ARG A 637 -12.45 13.33 1.43
CA ARG A 637 -13.92 13.40 1.53
C ARG A 637 -14.58 13.98 0.28
N ARG A 638 -13.98 13.69 -0.88
CA ARG A 638 -14.45 14.13 -2.20
C ARG A 638 -14.47 12.93 -3.15
N ARG A 639 -15.33 13.01 -4.14
CA ARG A 639 -15.20 12.17 -5.33
C ARG A 639 -14.15 12.78 -6.24
N TYR A 640 -13.37 11.93 -6.89
CA TYR A 640 -12.26 12.38 -7.72
C TYR A 640 -11.95 11.45 -8.89
N ALA A 641 -11.12 11.94 -9.81
CA ALA A 641 -10.44 11.15 -10.82
C ALA A 641 -8.95 11.51 -10.85
N LEU A 642 -8.10 10.50 -11.04
CA LEU A 642 -6.65 10.66 -11.21
C LEU A 642 -6.23 10.51 -12.68
N TYR A 643 -6.96 9.71 -13.44
CA TYR A 643 -6.69 9.44 -14.85
C TYR A 643 -7.80 10.01 -15.72
N TRP A 644 -7.42 10.51 -16.87
CA TRP A 644 -8.28 11.25 -17.78
C TRP A 644 -8.15 10.71 -19.20
N ASP A 645 -9.28 10.56 -19.88
CA ASP A 645 -9.28 10.21 -21.29
C ASP A 645 -9.07 11.48 -22.15
N LEU A 646 -8.02 11.47 -22.96
CA LEU A 646 -7.59 12.57 -23.80
C LEU A 646 -7.89 12.27 -25.27
N PHE A 647 -8.44 13.25 -25.96
CA PHE A 647 -8.77 13.15 -27.37
C PHE A 647 -8.22 14.35 -28.14
N THR A 648 -7.88 14.12 -29.41
CA THR A 648 -7.82 15.21 -30.37
C THR A 648 -9.24 15.61 -30.80
N PRO A 649 -9.47 16.84 -31.35
CA PRO A 649 -10.79 17.24 -31.84
C PRO A 649 -11.41 16.23 -32.84
N LYS A 650 -10.59 15.70 -33.74
CA LYS A 650 -11.04 14.74 -34.78
C LYS A 650 -11.43 13.38 -34.23
N GLU A 651 -10.71 12.91 -33.19
CA GLU A 651 -11.07 11.67 -32.50
C GLU A 651 -12.34 11.85 -31.69
N TRP A 652 -12.51 13.02 -31.03
CA TRP A 652 -13.69 13.32 -30.28
C TRP A 652 -14.95 13.36 -31.14
N GLU A 653 -14.91 13.98 -32.33
CA GLU A 653 -16.04 13.99 -33.27
C GLU A 653 -16.55 12.59 -33.61
N LYS A 654 -15.65 11.60 -33.65
CA LYS A 654 -16.02 10.22 -33.99
C LYS A 654 -16.58 9.43 -32.80
N GLU A 655 -16.03 9.64 -31.64
CA GLU A 655 -16.29 8.81 -30.46
C GLU A 655 -17.31 9.42 -29.48
N GLN A 656 -17.58 10.74 -29.61
CA GLN A 656 -18.39 11.46 -28.63
C GLN A 656 -19.76 10.85 -28.38
N GLN A 657 -20.49 10.48 -29.42
CA GLN A 657 -21.85 9.96 -29.24
C GLN A 657 -21.85 8.63 -28.51
N LYS A 658 -20.93 7.76 -28.84
CA LYS A 658 -20.76 6.46 -28.20
C LYS A 658 -20.32 6.61 -26.71
N ILE A 659 -19.35 7.46 -26.47
CA ILE A 659 -18.84 7.73 -25.10
C ILE A 659 -19.92 8.37 -24.23
N LEU A 660 -20.63 9.38 -24.77
CA LEU A 660 -21.71 10.06 -24.06
C LEU A 660 -22.88 9.12 -23.75
N ALA A 661 -23.27 8.28 -24.73
CA ALA A 661 -24.32 7.29 -24.51
C ALA A 661 -23.96 6.27 -23.42
N GLU A 662 -22.74 5.75 -23.45
CA GLU A 662 -22.28 4.81 -22.40
C GLU A 662 -22.16 5.47 -21.04
N ARG A 663 -21.67 6.71 -20.96
CA ARG A 663 -21.62 7.47 -19.72
C ARG A 663 -23.02 7.74 -19.15
N GLU A 664 -23.93 8.14 -19.99
CA GLU A 664 -25.31 8.37 -19.56
C GLU A 664 -25.94 7.08 -19.05
N ARG A 665 -25.65 5.94 -19.70
CA ARG A 665 -26.08 4.61 -19.25
C ARG A 665 -25.50 4.28 -17.86
N LEU A 666 -24.19 4.44 -17.70
CA LEU A 666 -23.51 4.15 -16.41
C LEU A 666 -23.97 5.09 -15.30
N LYS A 667 -24.15 6.37 -15.62
CA LYS A 667 -24.65 7.36 -14.66
C LYS A 667 -26.06 7.01 -14.19
N LYS A 668 -26.97 6.68 -15.11
CA LYS A 668 -28.33 6.24 -14.76
C LYS A 668 -28.30 4.97 -13.92
N LEU A 669 -27.43 4.01 -14.27
CA LEU A 669 -27.26 2.80 -13.48
C LEU A 669 -26.76 3.12 -12.06
N GLU A 670 -25.75 3.97 -11.94
CA GLU A 670 -25.18 4.37 -10.66
C GLU A 670 -26.21 5.14 -9.81
N GLU A 671 -26.90 6.11 -10.38
CA GLU A 671 -27.96 6.88 -9.72
C GLU A 671 -29.14 6.00 -9.28
N ALA A 672 -29.49 5.01 -10.08
CA ALA A 672 -30.56 4.07 -9.79
C ALA A 672 -30.14 2.95 -8.81
N THR A 673 -28.84 2.74 -8.59
CA THR A 673 -28.36 1.63 -7.78
C THR A 673 -28.62 1.88 -6.28
N ILE A 674 -29.43 1.03 -5.66
CA ILE A 674 -29.71 1.05 -4.21
C ILE A 674 -28.78 0.12 -3.44
N ALA A 675 -28.24 -0.91 -4.08
CA ALA A 675 -27.22 -1.79 -3.51
C ALA A 675 -26.34 -2.35 -4.64
N TYR A 676 -25.08 -2.52 -4.33
CA TYR A 676 -24.07 -3.06 -5.24
C TYR A 676 -23.30 -4.15 -4.51
N ILE A 677 -23.20 -5.31 -5.11
CA ILE A 677 -22.48 -6.46 -4.55
C ILE A 677 -21.43 -6.90 -5.56
N GLN A 678 -20.20 -7.09 -5.10
CA GLN A 678 -19.16 -7.77 -5.84
C GLN A 678 -19.00 -9.20 -5.29
N PRO A 679 -19.64 -10.20 -5.90
CA PRO A 679 -19.62 -11.57 -5.41
C PRO A 679 -18.19 -12.11 -5.38
N GLY A 680 -17.86 -12.86 -4.32
CA GLY A 680 -16.53 -13.48 -4.18
C GLY A 680 -15.48 -12.61 -3.53
N GLU A 681 -15.76 -11.34 -3.23
CA GLU A 681 -14.94 -10.49 -2.39
C GLU A 681 -15.27 -10.73 -0.93
N ILE A 682 -14.26 -11.03 -0.12
CA ILE A 682 -14.44 -11.44 1.29
C ILE A 682 -15.20 -10.37 2.09
N GLN A 683 -14.89 -9.10 1.87
CA GLN A 683 -15.54 -8.01 2.58
C GLN A 683 -17.00 -7.84 2.14
N GLU A 684 -17.28 -7.96 0.85
CA GLU A 684 -18.63 -7.89 0.31
C GLU A 684 -19.48 -9.11 0.74
N ASP A 685 -18.87 -10.30 0.74
CA ASP A 685 -19.51 -11.50 1.24
C ASP A 685 -19.95 -11.34 2.71
N ARG A 686 -19.14 -10.68 3.55
CA ARG A 686 -19.49 -10.35 4.94
C ARG A 686 -20.55 -9.25 5.04
N ASN A 687 -20.42 -8.18 4.28
CA ASN A 687 -21.33 -7.03 4.32
C ASN A 687 -22.77 -7.42 3.94
N TYR A 688 -22.91 -8.35 3.02
CA TYR A 688 -24.20 -8.80 2.48
C TYR A 688 -24.62 -10.19 2.96
N ASN A 689 -24.10 -10.65 4.11
CA ASN A 689 -24.47 -11.90 4.73
C ASN A 689 -24.46 -13.09 3.77
N TYR A 690 -23.36 -13.24 3.04
CA TYR A 690 -23.22 -14.36 2.11
C TYR A 690 -23.52 -15.69 2.77
N GLN A 691 -24.31 -16.51 2.09
CA GLN A 691 -24.55 -17.92 2.40
C GLN A 691 -24.35 -18.74 1.13
N GLY A 692 -23.90 -19.99 1.24
CA GLY A 692 -23.74 -20.83 0.05
C GLY A 692 -23.28 -22.23 0.35
N GLU A 693 -23.61 -23.12 -0.58
CA GLU A 693 -23.18 -24.52 -0.58
C GLU A 693 -22.65 -24.87 -1.97
N ASN A 694 -21.53 -25.58 -2.02
CA ASN A 694 -20.85 -25.93 -3.27
C ASN A 694 -20.62 -24.72 -4.20
N SER A 695 -20.29 -23.57 -3.61
CA SER A 695 -19.92 -22.34 -4.31
C SER A 695 -18.52 -21.89 -3.94
N PHE A 696 -17.86 -21.18 -4.84
CA PHE A 696 -16.50 -20.71 -4.67
C PHE A 696 -16.32 -19.34 -5.32
N SER A 697 -15.41 -18.55 -4.77
CA SER A 697 -14.96 -17.32 -5.40
C SER A 697 -14.18 -17.67 -6.68
N LEU A 698 -14.42 -16.92 -7.72
CA LEU A 698 -13.70 -17.05 -8.99
C LEU A 698 -13.22 -15.68 -9.46
N ARG A 699 -12.22 -15.69 -10.30
CA ARG A 699 -11.74 -14.50 -10.98
C ARG A 699 -11.75 -14.75 -12.48
N VAL A 700 -12.37 -13.82 -13.20
CA VAL A 700 -12.46 -13.87 -14.66
C VAL A 700 -11.85 -12.59 -15.19
N LYS A 701 -10.73 -12.72 -15.90
CA LYS A 701 -9.90 -11.56 -16.22
C LYS A 701 -9.63 -10.76 -14.94
N GLU A 702 -9.92 -9.48 -14.95
CA GLU A 702 -9.72 -8.55 -13.82
C GLU A 702 -10.91 -8.47 -12.85
N ARG A 703 -11.99 -9.22 -13.06
CA ARG A 703 -13.20 -9.14 -12.24
C ARG A 703 -13.36 -10.33 -11.33
N SER A 704 -13.58 -10.04 -10.04
CA SER A 704 -13.99 -11.06 -9.08
C SER A 704 -15.43 -11.47 -9.35
N GLY A 705 -15.76 -12.68 -8.99
CA GLY A 705 -17.08 -13.22 -9.12
C GLY A 705 -17.29 -14.43 -8.24
N ARG A 706 -18.45 -15.01 -8.33
CA ARG A 706 -18.79 -16.25 -7.64
C ARG A 706 -19.38 -17.26 -8.60
N GLY A 707 -18.89 -18.45 -8.49
CA GLY A 707 -19.37 -19.60 -9.24
C GLY A 707 -19.69 -20.77 -8.32
N GLY A 708 -20.28 -21.80 -8.86
CA GLY A 708 -20.58 -23.02 -8.09
C GLY A 708 -21.45 -23.99 -8.83
N ARG A 709 -21.58 -25.19 -8.25
CA ARG A 709 -22.50 -26.25 -8.70
C ARG A 709 -23.65 -26.46 -7.73
N GLY A 710 -23.72 -25.64 -6.69
CA GLY A 710 -24.79 -25.59 -5.72
C GLY A 710 -25.51 -24.27 -5.77
N TRP A 711 -25.50 -23.53 -4.69
CA TRP A 711 -26.15 -22.23 -4.61
C TRP A 711 -25.35 -21.26 -3.76
N PHE A 712 -25.65 -19.97 -3.95
CA PHE A 712 -25.22 -18.90 -3.03
C PHE A 712 -26.25 -17.78 -3.00
N SER A 713 -26.25 -17.01 -1.89
CA SER A 713 -27.16 -15.89 -1.70
C SER A 713 -26.51 -14.73 -0.97
N TYR A 714 -27.13 -13.57 -1.16
CA TYR A 714 -26.78 -12.31 -0.49
C TYR A 714 -28.04 -11.64 0.04
N ASP A 715 -27.95 -11.04 1.21
CA ASP A 715 -29.00 -10.24 1.81
C ASP A 715 -28.80 -8.77 1.50
N VAL A 716 -29.80 -8.10 0.93
CA VAL A 716 -29.75 -6.69 0.56
C VAL A 716 -30.84 -5.94 1.32
N ALA A 717 -30.48 -4.81 1.94
CA ALA A 717 -31.46 -3.90 2.50
C ALA A 717 -32.32 -3.32 1.35
N TYR A 718 -33.62 -3.32 1.51
CA TYR A 718 -34.58 -2.85 0.53
C TYR A 718 -35.62 -1.95 1.19
N GLU A 719 -35.66 -0.69 0.79
CA GLU A 719 -36.63 0.30 1.30
C GLU A 719 -37.24 1.09 0.15
N ALA A 720 -37.32 0.49 -1.03
CA ALA A 720 -37.84 1.20 -2.19
C ALA A 720 -39.37 1.28 -2.18
N THR A 721 -39.89 2.45 -2.44
CA THR A 721 -41.31 2.72 -2.68
C THR A 721 -41.70 2.60 -4.15
N GLN A 722 -40.70 2.37 -5.02
CA GLN A 722 -40.85 2.27 -6.48
C GLN A 722 -40.44 0.85 -6.96
N PRO A 723 -40.89 0.42 -8.14
CA PRO A 723 -40.42 -0.81 -8.76
C PRO A 723 -38.90 -0.86 -8.83
N ALA A 724 -38.30 -2.02 -8.64
CA ALA A 724 -36.86 -2.21 -8.69
C ALA A 724 -36.48 -3.27 -9.74
N ALA A 725 -35.22 -3.26 -10.14
CA ALA A 725 -34.63 -4.27 -11.00
C ALA A 725 -33.32 -4.80 -10.44
N LEU A 726 -33.03 -6.06 -10.71
CA LEU A 726 -31.75 -6.70 -10.42
C LEU A 726 -30.93 -6.70 -11.72
N VAL A 727 -29.81 -5.99 -11.76
CA VAL A 727 -28.85 -6.03 -12.86
C VAL A 727 -27.72 -6.95 -12.49
N VAL A 728 -27.47 -7.98 -13.28
CA VAL A 728 -26.43 -8.97 -13.04
C VAL A 728 -25.44 -8.98 -14.20
N THR A 729 -24.17 -8.85 -13.91
CA THR A 729 -23.10 -8.94 -14.90
C THR A 729 -22.62 -10.37 -15.03
N TYR A 730 -22.66 -10.89 -16.22
CA TYR A 730 -22.19 -12.21 -16.62
C TYR A 730 -20.97 -12.13 -17.53
N TYR A 731 -20.27 -13.25 -17.63
CA TYR A 731 -19.16 -13.41 -18.58
C TYR A 731 -19.48 -14.48 -19.61
N SER A 732 -19.42 -14.13 -20.89
CA SER A 732 -19.70 -15.04 -22.00
C SER A 732 -18.53 -15.94 -22.41
N GLY A 733 -17.58 -16.16 -21.48
CA GLY A 733 -16.41 -17.01 -21.73
C GLY A 733 -16.69 -18.50 -21.66
N PRO A 734 -15.69 -19.32 -22.01
CA PRO A 734 -15.85 -20.77 -21.97
C PRO A 734 -16.07 -21.25 -20.53
N THR A 735 -17.09 -22.04 -20.33
CA THR A 735 -17.27 -22.84 -19.10
C THR A 735 -16.82 -24.26 -19.35
N ARG A 736 -16.56 -25.03 -18.30
CA ARG A 736 -16.13 -26.43 -18.43
C ARG A 736 -17.15 -27.31 -19.21
N ARG A 737 -18.41 -26.85 -19.28
CA ARG A 737 -19.53 -27.56 -19.93
C ARG A 737 -20.16 -26.80 -21.10
N GLY A 738 -19.59 -25.67 -21.51
CA GLY A 738 -20.09 -24.87 -22.64
C GLY A 738 -21.31 -24.02 -22.35
N VAL A 739 -22.14 -24.38 -21.37
CA VAL A 739 -23.37 -23.67 -21.00
C VAL A 739 -23.56 -23.66 -19.50
N SER A 740 -23.92 -22.50 -18.95
CA SER A 740 -24.22 -22.30 -17.54
C SER A 740 -25.74 -22.11 -17.39
N ARG A 741 -26.43 -22.99 -16.64
CA ARG A 741 -27.86 -22.93 -16.35
C ARG A 741 -28.13 -22.85 -14.88
N PHE A 742 -28.92 -21.87 -14.48
CA PHE A 742 -29.21 -21.63 -13.05
C PHE A 742 -30.52 -20.86 -12.89
N LYS A 743 -31.00 -20.83 -11.65
CA LYS A 743 -32.17 -20.06 -11.22
C LYS A 743 -31.72 -18.85 -10.44
N ILE A 744 -32.43 -17.76 -10.57
CA ILE A 744 -32.37 -16.57 -9.74
C ILE A 744 -33.64 -16.53 -8.92
N CYS A 745 -33.53 -16.48 -7.58
CA CYS A 745 -34.66 -16.44 -6.68
C CYS A 745 -34.57 -15.22 -5.77
N ILE A 746 -35.70 -14.64 -5.40
CA ILE A 746 -35.83 -13.58 -4.40
C ILE A 746 -36.63 -14.15 -3.24
N ASP A 747 -36.05 -14.21 -2.04
CA ASP A 747 -36.66 -14.80 -0.83
C ASP A 747 -37.24 -16.21 -1.10
N GLY A 748 -36.53 -17.01 -1.88
CA GLY A 748 -36.92 -18.37 -2.23
C GLY A 748 -37.92 -18.49 -3.39
N GLN A 749 -38.50 -17.40 -3.87
CA GLN A 749 -39.41 -17.41 -5.03
C GLN A 749 -38.62 -17.21 -6.33
N LEU A 750 -38.95 -18.02 -7.34
CA LEU A 750 -38.26 -17.97 -8.65
C LEU A 750 -38.56 -16.65 -9.36
N LEU A 751 -37.47 -15.88 -9.61
CA LEU A 751 -37.52 -14.70 -10.45
C LEU A 751 -37.27 -15.08 -11.93
N LYS A 752 -36.22 -15.85 -12.20
CA LYS A 752 -35.80 -16.21 -13.57
C LYS A 752 -35.01 -17.52 -13.58
N ARG A 753 -35.16 -18.28 -14.69
CA ARG A 753 -34.19 -19.29 -15.13
C ARG A 753 -33.29 -18.68 -16.19
N GLU A 754 -31.99 -18.82 -16.03
CA GLU A 754 -31.03 -18.20 -16.94
C GLU A 754 -30.14 -19.26 -17.61
N GLU A 755 -29.76 -18.98 -18.86
CA GLU A 755 -28.85 -19.81 -19.64
C GLU A 755 -27.77 -18.92 -20.27
N ILE A 756 -26.53 -19.02 -19.80
CA ILE A 756 -25.38 -18.28 -20.33
C ILE A 756 -24.58 -19.21 -21.24
N LYS A 757 -24.48 -18.86 -22.52
CA LYS A 757 -23.71 -19.60 -23.51
C LYS A 757 -22.40 -18.91 -23.81
N TYR A 758 -21.36 -19.72 -24.13
CA TYR A 758 -20.13 -19.17 -24.66
C TYR A 758 -20.40 -18.43 -25.98
N SER A 759 -19.96 -17.18 -26.05
CA SER A 759 -20.07 -16.33 -27.24
C SER A 759 -18.76 -15.61 -27.52
N PRO A 760 -18.02 -16.01 -28.55
CA PRO A 760 -16.76 -15.33 -28.89
C PRO A 760 -17.04 -13.98 -29.63
N PRO A 761 -16.22 -12.93 -29.43
CA PRO A 761 -15.22 -12.86 -28.37
C PRO A 761 -15.85 -12.81 -26.98
N ALA A 762 -15.25 -13.54 -26.04
CA ALA A 762 -15.73 -13.59 -24.66
C ALA A 762 -15.71 -12.19 -24.03
N ARG A 763 -16.83 -11.76 -23.44
CA ARG A 763 -17.00 -10.42 -22.85
C ARG A 763 -17.91 -10.45 -21.65
N PHE A 764 -17.80 -9.42 -20.81
CA PHE A 764 -18.80 -9.14 -19.79
C PHE A 764 -20.02 -8.46 -20.41
N PHE A 765 -21.21 -8.77 -19.90
CA PHE A 765 -22.47 -8.14 -20.29
C PHE A 765 -23.45 -8.13 -19.14
N ASP A 766 -24.28 -7.10 -19.09
CA ASP A 766 -25.28 -6.91 -18.05
C ASP A 766 -26.62 -7.45 -18.52
N VAL A 767 -27.36 -8.08 -17.62
CA VAL A 767 -28.76 -8.49 -17.81
C VAL A 767 -29.60 -7.89 -16.69
N GLU A 768 -30.67 -7.21 -17.06
CA GLU A 768 -31.61 -6.59 -16.16
C GLU A 768 -32.84 -7.47 -15.97
N TYR A 769 -33.22 -7.70 -14.73
CA TYR A 769 -34.38 -8.46 -14.30
C TYR A 769 -35.31 -7.55 -13.50
N ALA A 770 -36.44 -7.14 -14.06
CA ALA A 770 -37.46 -6.41 -13.32
C ALA A 770 -37.95 -7.24 -12.15
N LEU A 771 -38.00 -6.66 -10.95
CA LEU A 771 -38.54 -7.28 -9.76
C LEU A 771 -40.07 -7.06 -9.70
N PRO A 772 -40.90 -8.11 -9.83
CA PRO A 772 -42.36 -7.98 -9.70
C PRO A 772 -42.73 -7.42 -8.32
N ALA A 773 -43.68 -6.50 -8.26
CA ALA A 773 -44.14 -5.87 -7.03
C ALA A 773 -44.47 -6.91 -5.93
N GLN A 774 -45.06 -8.01 -6.31
CA GLN A 774 -45.41 -9.14 -5.42
C GLN A 774 -44.21 -9.74 -4.68
N LEU A 775 -42.99 -9.63 -5.26
CA LEU A 775 -41.78 -10.17 -4.64
C LEU A 775 -41.13 -9.18 -3.67
N VAL A 776 -41.43 -7.88 -3.78
CA VAL A 776 -40.69 -6.83 -3.09
C VAL A 776 -41.55 -5.90 -2.21
N GLU A 777 -42.85 -5.83 -2.45
CA GLU A 777 -43.78 -4.94 -1.71
C GLU A 777 -43.76 -5.19 -0.21
N GLY A 778 -43.62 -4.12 0.58
CA GLY A 778 -43.59 -4.16 2.03
C GLY A 778 -42.34 -4.76 2.68
N LYS A 779 -41.34 -5.15 1.90
CA LYS A 779 -40.12 -5.76 2.43
C LYS A 779 -39.08 -4.71 2.76
N LYS A 780 -38.33 -4.98 3.84
CA LYS A 780 -37.16 -4.17 4.24
C LYS A 780 -35.81 -4.81 3.88
N LYS A 781 -35.85 -6.05 3.45
CA LYS A 781 -34.70 -6.84 3.08
C LYS A 781 -35.11 -7.84 1.99
N LEU A 782 -34.22 -8.08 1.04
CA LEU A 782 -34.35 -9.11 0.02
C LEU A 782 -33.16 -10.07 0.12
N THR A 783 -33.43 -11.36 0.02
CA THR A 783 -32.40 -12.39 -0.15
C THR A 783 -32.35 -12.77 -1.64
N ILE A 784 -31.27 -12.41 -2.32
CA ILE A 784 -31.02 -12.75 -3.72
C ILE A 784 -30.24 -14.06 -3.74
N ARG A 785 -30.81 -15.12 -4.32
CA ARG A 785 -30.18 -16.44 -4.42
C ARG A 785 -30.00 -16.87 -5.85
N PHE A 786 -28.80 -17.35 -6.16
CA PHE A 786 -28.43 -18.03 -7.40
C PHE A 786 -28.27 -19.51 -7.10
N GLU A 787 -28.90 -20.39 -7.91
CA GLU A 787 -28.90 -21.82 -7.70
C GLU A 787 -28.69 -22.56 -9.02
N ALA A 788 -27.64 -23.37 -9.11
CA ALA A 788 -27.34 -24.16 -10.30
C ALA A 788 -28.44 -25.17 -10.60
N GLU A 789 -28.77 -25.36 -11.86
CA GLU A 789 -29.57 -26.47 -12.28
C GLU A 789 -28.75 -27.76 -12.29
N GLU A 790 -29.44 -28.91 -12.22
CA GLU A 790 -28.79 -30.21 -12.14
C GLU A 790 -27.79 -30.40 -13.31
N GLY A 791 -26.56 -30.74 -12.95
CA GLY A 791 -25.50 -30.94 -13.93
C GLY A 791 -24.89 -29.66 -14.50
N SER A 792 -25.26 -28.48 -14.02
CA SER A 792 -24.76 -27.19 -14.49
C SER A 792 -23.94 -26.43 -13.45
N GLU A 793 -23.53 -25.21 -13.76
CA GLU A 793 -22.79 -24.32 -12.89
C GLU A 793 -23.26 -22.87 -13.04
N ILE A 794 -22.96 -22.05 -12.02
CA ILE A 794 -23.25 -20.61 -11.97
C ILE A 794 -21.94 -19.85 -12.14
N SER A 795 -22.00 -18.69 -12.81
CA SER A 795 -20.89 -17.72 -12.81
C SER A 795 -21.45 -16.30 -12.87
N VAL A 796 -21.27 -15.55 -11.77
CA VAL A 796 -21.76 -14.16 -11.62
C VAL A 796 -20.59 -13.27 -11.20
N SER A 797 -20.39 -12.14 -11.88
CA SER A 797 -19.30 -11.20 -11.63
C SER A 797 -19.71 -9.99 -10.80
N TYR A 798 -20.81 -9.31 -11.15
CA TYR A 798 -21.32 -8.17 -10.40
C TYR A 798 -22.86 -8.22 -10.32
N THR A 799 -23.40 -7.61 -9.26
CA THR A 799 -24.84 -7.54 -9.07
C THR A 799 -25.23 -6.18 -8.52
N HIS A 800 -26.09 -5.47 -9.25
CA HIS A 800 -26.69 -4.21 -8.83
C HIS A 800 -28.17 -4.41 -8.55
N LEU A 801 -28.65 -3.93 -7.44
CA LEU A 801 -30.09 -3.75 -7.22
C LEU A 801 -30.41 -2.29 -7.53
N THR A 802 -31.24 -2.06 -8.53
CA THR A 802 -31.53 -0.72 -9.08
C THR A 802 -33.01 -0.39 -8.94
N LEU A 803 -33.32 0.91 -8.87
CA LEU A 803 -34.63 1.44 -9.19
C LEU A 803 -34.72 1.65 -10.70
N PRO A 804 -35.85 1.38 -11.37
CA PRO A 804 -35.96 1.66 -12.78
C PRO A 804 -35.81 3.17 -13.04
N THR A 805 -35.00 3.50 -14.00
CA THR A 805 -34.94 4.86 -14.54
C THR A 805 -36.12 5.00 -15.51
N ASN A 806 -37.05 5.95 -15.23
CA ASN A 806 -38.04 6.39 -16.20
C ASN A 806 -37.40 7.06 -17.41
#